data_d5d143c1bfa031dfe082bf689ce0b269
#
_entry.id   d5d143c1bfa031dfe082bf689ce0b269
#
_cell.length_a   1.000
_cell.length_b   1.000
_cell.length_c   1.000
_cell.angle_alpha   90.00
_cell.angle_beta   90.00
_cell.angle_gamma   90.00
#
_symmetry.space_group_name_H-M   'P 1'
#
loop_
_entity.id
_entity.type
_entity.pdbx_description
1 polymer ?
#
loop_
_entity_poly.entity_id
_entity_poly.type
_entity_poly.pdbx_seq_one_letter_code
_entity_poly.pdbx_strand_id
1 'polypeptide(L)'
;MNFHYCFLVLTTILLLTTTSLFSKELDVKTLPSLLSSSNAGTEFYFSFPPCYIDESLGNLNSCRVYVASTVQQLVTIEIPGRAVKMTKLCQGNDVVEFVFTPTAAQPFIKTGRTPAPLEQVYPGVAIHVTVVSPVICYAATRYSNIGEGFLVIPVSSLGKEYVVSAYPQYTAVGSGSQIVSVTTISAVYDETIVFFEMGGTLQSETSGGLKPGKISQVFNLTHKGDVLCFSSNGDLQDISGSRIVASKPVAVVSGNQCATVPAGTVSCNFTAEMELPTFTWGKEYLVTPIYGRKKNPIIRIYAKEKNTTVYRDGQQWLVIPRSSRILDSGYVERRSWDGDPRAVVIHADKPIYVVMYNSGQTDDNVTSDPFQMVLSPLEQYQNNIAWCTPGAITSNNNFKSHYANLVYQLTPDGSIPDDLEFAIAANGKFQWKKLSARFGGTPGLIFSVPVSGQKYACKQLVLPGDNMYRIRAKTPLAAYAYGFGTNDAYGMPATVGLKNLGVVDTVKPRPTWTVKCDGSTEGRVTDYPDDDYSRSNLGLIYMDLDSSKNYEFSYDSAKTIVYGDTRTTDWSLKVIDQSKDARAFVVFSDRSGNDSTVLVEYKTPKLVMFPENTYNFGLLKKGETKAIKIILNNTSTSPYTIT
;
A
#
# COMPACT_ATOMS: atom_id res chain seq x y z
N MET A 1 45.78 22.68 -51.12
CA MET A 1 44.38 22.41 -51.53
C MET A 1 44.15 20.89 -51.36
N ASN A 2 43.53 20.45 -50.27
CA ASN A 2 42.99 19.11 -50.02
C ASN A 2 42.91 18.76 -48.50
N PHE A 3 42.59 19.75 -47.67
CA PHE A 3 42.33 19.47 -46.24
C PHE A 3 40.86 19.66 -45.87
N HIS A 4 40.03 20.16 -46.77
CA HIS A 4 38.62 20.43 -46.50
C HIS A 4 37.65 19.26 -46.85
N TYR A 5 38.07 18.29 -47.61
CA TYR A 5 37.20 17.19 -48.03
C TYR A 5 37.17 15.99 -47.04
N CYS A 6 38.21 15.84 -46.22
CA CYS A 6 38.23 14.78 -45.21
C CYS A 6 37.39 15.08 -43.99
N PHE A 7 37.13 16.37 -43.68
CA PHE A 7 36.32 16.75 -42.51
C PHE A 7 34.81 16.64 -42.77
N LEU A 8 34.37 16.80 -44.01
CA LEU A 8 32.94 16.71 -44.34
C LEU A 8 32.43 15.28 -44.45
N VAL A 9 33.30 14.30 -44.76
CA VAL A 9 32.92 12.87 -44.82
C VAL A 9 32.85 12.26 -43.40
N LEU A 10 33.70 12.76 -42.46
CA LEU A 10 33.63 12.29 -41.07
C LEU A 10 32.41 12.83 -40.33
N THR A 11 31.99 14.05 -40.62
CA THR A 11 30.79 14.66 -39.99
C THR A 11 29.49 14.07 -40.50
N THR A 12 29.43 13.59 -41.75
CA THR A 12 28.23 12.93 -42.29
C THR A 12 28.09 11.48 -41.84
N ILE A 13 29.19 10.78 -41.52
CA ILE A 13 29.15 9.44 -40.96
C ILE A 13 28.86 9.47 -39.45
N LEU A 14 29.23 10.55 -38.75
CA LEU A 14 28.95 10.70 -37.32
C LEU A 14 27.47 11.03 -37.00
N LEU A 15 26.72 11.58 -37.97
CA LEU A 15 25.29 11.87 -37.80
C LEU A 15 24.35 10.69 -38.06
N LEU A 16 24.88 9.56 -38.61
CA LEU A 16 24.07 8.38 -38.91
C LEU A 16 24.28 7.21 -37.97
N THR A 17 25.11 7.33 -36.91
CA THR A 17 25.36 6.27 -35.93
C THR A 17 24.92 6.57 -34.51
N THR A 18 24.09 7.62 -34.31
CA THR A 18 23.49 7.91 -33.00
C THR A 18 22.19 7.15 -32.74
N THR A 19 21.98 6.01 -33.40
CA THR A 19 20.82 5.17 -33.14
C THR A 19 21.21 3.86 -32.49
N SER A 20 20.62 3.65 -31.32
CA SER A 20 20.52 2.40 -30.58
C SER A 20 21.76 1.91 -29.82
N LEU A 21 22.12 2.58 -28.76
CA LEU A 21 22.63 1.87 -27.60
C LEU A 21 21.42 1.26 -26.90
N PHE A 22 21.36 -0.05 -26.97
CA PHE A 22 20.35 -0.97 -26.52
C PHE A 22 19.44 -0.49 -25.38
N SER A 23 18.26 -0.04 -25.73
CA SER A 23 17.13 -0.01 -24.82
C SER A 23 16.15 -1.08 -25.28
N LYS A 24 15.85 -2.02 -24.41
CA LYS A 24 14.86 -3.06 -24.66
C LYS A 24 13.72 -2.85 -23.69
N GLU A 25 12.53 -2.63 -24.19
CA GLU A 25 11.32 -2.73 -23.37
C GLU A 25 11.15 -4.20 -22.99
N LEU A 26 11.09 -4.49 -21.68
CA LEU A 26 10.91 -5.83 -21.16
C LEU A 26 9.51 -5.96 -20.54
N ASP A 27 8.91 -7.13 -20.72
CA ASP A 27 7.64 -7.43 -20.09
C ASP A 27 7.84 -7.59 -18.57
N VAL A 28 7.18 -6.75 -17.77
CA VAL A 28 7.21 -6.75 -16.29
C VAL A 28 6.86 -8.13 -15.71
N LYS A 29 6.07 -8.94 -16.42
CA LYS A 29 5.72 -10.31 -16.02
C LYS A 29 6.91 -11.26 -15.87
N THR A 30 8.08 -10.88 -16.37
CA THR A 30 9.31 -11.70 -16.29
C THR A 30 10.15 -11.43 -15.03
N LEU A 31 9.80 -10.44 -14.19
CA LEU A 31 10.54 -10.11 -12.98
C LEU A 31 9.93 -10.82 -11.76
N PRO A 32 10.56 -11.89 -11.23
CA PRO A 32 9.95 -12.73 -10.19
C PRO A 32 9.91 -12.09 -8.80
N SER A 33 10.60 -10.96 -8.61
CA SER A 33 10.75 -10.27 -7.31
C SER A 33 9.70 -9.19 -7.05
N LEU A 34 8.94 -8.75 -8.05
CA LEU A 34 8.03 -7.61 -7.88
C LEU A 34 6.88 -7.94 -6.94
N LEU A 35 6.74 -7.10 -5.93
CA LEU A 35 5.53 -7.00 -5.13
C LEU A 35 4.41 -6.42 -6.01
N SER A 36 3.16 -6.74 -5.68
CA SER A 36 2.03 -6.10 -6.36
C SER A 36 2.15 -4.57 -6.25
N SER A 37 2.04 -3.87 -7.35
CA SER A 37 2.12 -2.40 -7.42
C SER A 37 0.97 -1.69 -6.67
N SER A 38 -0.02 -2.42 -6.20
CA SER A 38 -1.19 -1.83 -5.55
C SER A 38 -0.91 -1.35 -4.12
N ASN A 39 -0.35 -2.20 -3.26
CA ASN A 39 -0.08 -1.90 -1.85
C ASN A 39 1.40 -1.81 -1.51
N ALA A 40 2.29 -2.09 -2.46
CA ALA A 40 3.70 -1.82 -2.33
C ALA A 40 4.03 -0.41 -2.82
N GLY A 41 4.89 0.29 -2.12
CA GLY A 41 5.28 1.65 -2.49
C GLY A 41 6.58 2.09 -1.85
N THR A 42 7.01 3.29 -2.21
CA THR A 42 8.27 3.89 -1.74
C THR A 42 8.07 4.99 -0.72
N GLU A 43 6.83 5.45 -0.53
CA GLU A 43 6.49 6.52 0.40
C GLU A 43 5.11 6.28 1.02
N PHE A 44 5.00 6.48 2.34
CA PHE A 44 3.77 6.31 3.09
C PHE A 44 3.62 7.42 4.12
N TYR A 45 2.37 7.90 4.29
CA TYR A 45 1.96 8.79 5.37
C TYR A 45 0.73 8.21 6.05
N PHE A 46 0.71 8.23 7.36
CA PHE A 46 -0.46 7.83 8.14
C PHE A 46 -0.34 8.34 9.59
N SER A 47 -1.41 8.22 10.35
CA SER A 47 -1.39 8.51 11.78
C SER A 47 -2.13 7.41 12.53
N PHE A 48 -1.65 7.03 13.71
CA PHE A 48 -2.38 6.15 14.59
C PHE A 48 -3.54 6.91 15.25
N PRO A 49 -4.80 6.47 15.08
CA PRO A 49 -5.88 6.97 15.92
C PRO A 49 -5.56 6.72 17.39
N PRO A 50 -6.07 7.55 18.34
CA PRO A 50 -5.88 7.33 19.76
C PRO A 50 -6.53 6.01 20.19
N CYS A 51 -5.77 5.19 20.92
CA CYS A 51 -6.24 3.95 21.53
C CYS A 51 -6.62 4.21 23.00
N TYR A 52 -7.55 3.44 23.54
CA TYR A 52 -7.90 3.50 24.95
C TYR A 52 -6.72 3.04 25.81
N ILE A 53 -6.39 3.83 26.83
CA ILE A 53 -5.37 3.50 27.83
C ILE A 53 -6.07 3.14 29.13
N ASP A 54 -5.92 1.90 29.55
CA ASP A 54 -6.26 1.50 30.92
C ASP A 54 -5.04 1.71 31.82
N GLU A 55 -5.07 2.78 32.61
CA GLU A 55 -3.97 3.16 33.50
C GLU A 55 -3.66 2.08 34.56
N SER A 56 -4.61 1.16 34.84
CA SER A 56 -4.42 0.05 35.77
C SER A 56 -3.56 -1.10 35.25
N LEU A 57 -3.37 -1.19 33.94
CA LEU A 57 -2.71 -2.33 33.28
C LEU A 57 -1.21 -2.13 32.97
N GLY A 58 -0.62 -1.00 33.39
CA GLY A 58 0.82 -0.75 33.22
C GLY A 58 1.23 -0.13 31.88
N ASN A 59 2.56 0.10 31.69
CA ASN A 59 3.10 0.96 30.64
C ASN A 59 3.64 0.21 29.40
N LEU A 60 3.08 -0.93 29.01
CA LEU A 60 3.54 -1.68 27.81
C LEU A 60 2.93 -1.18 26.49
N ASN A 61 2.42 0.06 26.49
CA ASN A 61 1.73 0.64 25.35
C ASN A 61 2.72 1.10 24.28
N SER A 62 2.54 0.61 23.06
CA SER A 62 3.36 1.00 21.90
C SER A 62 2.56 1.05 20.62
N CYS A 63 2.99 1.93 19.71
CA CYS A 63 2.59 1.95 18.31
C CYS A 63 3.77 1.40 17.48
N ARG A 64 3.51 0.47 16.58
CA ARG A 64 4.56 -0.24 15.84
C ARG A 64 4.33 -0.14 14.35
N VAL A 65 5.41 0.01 13.62
CA VAL A 65 5.42 0.02 12.15
C VAL A 65 6.30 -1.11 11.67
N TYR A 66 5.76 -1.96 10.83
CA TYR A 66 6.43 -3.09 10.22
C TYR A 66 6.62 -2.81 8.73
N VAL A 67 7.85 -2.87 8.26
CA VAL A 67 8.18 -2.66 6.85
C VAL A 67 8.79 -3.93 6.29
N ALA A 68 8.09 -4.57 5.38
CA ALA A 68 8.48 -5.82 4.72
C ALA A 68 9.12 -5.52 3.37
N SER A 69 10.37 -5.92 3.17
CA SER A 69 11.13 -5.69 1.94
C SER A 69 11.60 -7.01 1.34
N THR A 70 11.54 -7.12 0.01
CA THR A 70 12.15 -8.24 -0.74
C THR A 70 13.63 -8.01 -1.01
N VAL A 71 14.10 -6.76 -0.91
CA VAL A 71 15.49 -6.35 -1.16
C VAL A 71 16.13 -5.76 0.09
N GLN A 72 17.45 -5.81 0.17
CA GLN A 72 18.18 -5.11 1.23
C GLN A 72 18.19 -3.61 0.96
N GLN A 73 17.65 -2.81 1.89
CA GLN A 73 17.61 -1.35 1.78
C GLN A 73 17.46 -0.67 3.14
N LEU A 74 17.75 0.62 3.18
CA LEU A 74 17.47 1.47 4.34
C LEU A 74 16.00 1.88 4.33
N VAL A 75 15.37 1.81 5.50
CA VAL A 75 14.03 2.32 5.76
C VAL A 75 14.16 3.51 6.70
N THR A 76 13.65 4.66 6.31
CA THR A 76 13.63 5.85 7.16
C THR A 76 12.20 6.17 7.56
N ILE A 77 11.99 6.45 8.86
CA ILE A 77 10.72 6.93 9.41
C ILE A 77 10.95 8.27 10.10
N GLU A 78 10.09 9.23 9.80
CA GLU A 78 10.11 10.57 10.38
C GLU A 78 8.73 10.95 10.93
N ILE A 79 8.71 11.71 12.04
CA ILE A 79 7.53 12.41 12.58
C ILE A 79 8.00 13.84 12.91
N PRO A 80 7.98 14.76 11.95
CA PRO A 80 8.61 16.07 12.08
C PRO A 80 8.09 16.88 13.27
N GLY A 81 6.77 16.90 13.51
CA GLY A 81 6.14 17.59 14.65
C GLY A 81 6.47 17.00 16.03
N ARG A 82 7.16 15.85 16.07
CA ARG A 82 7.66 15.19 17.29
C ARG A 82 9.18 15.11 17.34
N ALA A 83 9.89 15.70 16.38
CA ALA A 83 11.35 15.63 16.22
C ALA A 83 11.88 14.17 16.23
N VAL A 84 11.12 13.23 15.66
CA VAL A 84 11.49 11.83 15.53
C VAL A 84 12.04 11.57 14.13
N LYS A 85 13.23 10.97 14.07
CA LYS A 85 13.81 10.40 12.84
C LYS A 85 14.54 9.12 13.19
N MET A 86 14.17 8.03 12.55
CA MET A 86 14.81 6.73 12.70
C MET A 86 15.13 6.14 11.33
N THR A 87 16.31 5.54 11.20
CA THR A 87 16.69 4.78 10.00
C THR A 87 17.19 3.41 10.42
N LYS A 88 16.68 2.37 9.78
CA LYS A 88 17.11 0.98 10.00
C LYS A 88 17.35 0.28 8.67
N LEU A 89 18.32 -0.65 8.67
CA LEU A 89 18.54 -1.54 7.53
C LEU A 89 17.54 -2.70 7.60
N CYS A 90 16.70 -2.82 6.55
CA CYS A 90 15.90 -4.00 6.31
C CYS A 90 16.68 -4.96 5.42
N GLN A 91 16.83 -6.21 5.83
CA GLN A 91 17.43 -7.25 4.98
C GLN A 91 16.46 -7.68 3.88
N GLY A 92 16.99 -8.26 2.81
CA GLY A 92 16.13 -8.80 1.76
C GLY A 92 15.29 -9.99 2.24
N ASN A 93 14.01 -10.02 1.86
CA ASN A 93 13.01 -11.00 2.28
C ASN A 93 12.81 -11.04 3.81
N ASP A 94 12.77 -9.88 4.42
CA ASP A 94 12.69 -9.70 5.86
C ASP A 94 11.76 -8.54 6.23
N VAL A 95 11.53 -8.38 7.53
CA VAL A 95 10.69 -7.34 8.11
C VAL A 95 11.52 -6.56 9.13
N VAL A 96 11.51 -5.23 9.01
CA VAL A 96 12.06 -4.35 10.03
C VAL A 96 10.94 -3.69 10.84
N GLU A 97 11.08 -3.70 12.16
CA GLU A 97 10.12 -3.11 13.08
C GLU A 97 10.63 -1.78 13.64
N PHE A 98 9.72 -0.79 13.72
CA PHE A 98 9.94 0.47 14.44
C PHE A 98 8.92 0.59 15.56
N VAL A 99 9.37 1.01 16.74
CA VAL A 99 8.53 1.08 17.95
C VAL A 99 8.49 2.53 18.43
N PHE A 100 7.28 3.02 18.69
CA PHE A 100 7.02 4.37 19.16
C PHE A 100 6.19 4.34 20.43
N THR A 101 6.37 5.34 21.27
CA THR A 101 5.43 5.61 22.37
C THR A 101 4.11 6.15 21.79
N PRO A 102 2.97 5.99 22.49
CA PRO A 102 1.72 6.58 22.06
C PRO A 102 1.80 8.09 21.84
N THR A 103 2.48 8.81 22.73
CA THR A 103 2.68 10.27 22.64
C THR A 103 3.48 10.71 21.42
N ALA A 104 4.34 9.85 20.88
CA ALA A 104 5.08 10.14 19.66
C ALA A 104 4.25 9.86 18.39
N ALA A 105 3.40 8.82 18.40
CA ALA A 105 2.76 8.29 17.21
C ALA A 105 1.30 8.70 17.02
N GLN A 106 0.62 9.12 18.08
CA GLN A 106 -0.79 9.54 18.06
C GLN A 106 -0.91 11.06 18.07
N PRO A 107 -1.91 11.65 17.39
CA PRO A 107 -2.14 13.10 17.41
C PRO A 107 -2.38 13.63 18.80
N PHE A 108 -3.18 12.90 19.59
CA PHE A 108 -3.46 13.20 21.00
C PHE A 108 -3.62 11.91 21.80
N ILE A 109 -3.48 12.04 23.10
CA ILE A 109 -3.79 10.96 24.06
C ILE A 109 -5.14 11.26 24.69
N LYS A 110 -6.00 10.24 24.72
CA LYS A 110 -7.29 10.31 25.38
C LYS A 110 -7.42 9.20 26.40
N THR A 111 -7.67 9.56 27.64
CA THR A 111 -7.84 8.62 28.75
C THR A 111 -9.19 8.81 29.42
N GLY A 112 -9.76 7.73 29.94
CA GLY A 112 -10.89 7.71 30.84
C GLY A 112 -12.08 8.60 30.43
N ARG A 113 -12.53 9.45 31.35
CA ARG A 113 -13.70 10.32 31.17
C ARG A 113 -13.41 11.63 30.44
N THR A 114 -12.16 11.90 30.10
CA THR A 114 -11.80 13.12 29.38
C THR A 114 -12.52 13.15 28.03
N PRO A 115 -13.24 14.21 27.66
CA PRO A 115 -13.83 14.36 26.35
C PRO A 115 -12.76 14.29 25.25
N ALA A 116 -13.13 13.85 24.06
CA ALA A 116 -12.24 13.97 22.91
C ALA A 116 -12.00 15.45 22.57
N PRO A 117 -10.80 15.83 22.09
CA PRO A 117 -10.56 17.18 21.60
C PRO A 117 -11.54 17.56 20.48
N LEU A 118 -11.82 18.87 20.37
CA LEU A 118 -12.52 19.39 19.20
C LEU A 118 -11.73 19.10 17.93
N GLU A 119 -12.41 19.19 16.79
CA GLU A 119 -11.77 19.03 15.49
C GLU A 119 -10.66 20.05 15.30
N GLN A 120 -9.44 19.58 15.06
CA GLN A 120 -8.27 20.44 14.89
C GLN A 120 -7.18 19.76 14.08
N VAL A 121 -6.29 20.59 13.54
CA VAL A 121 -5.08 20.14 12.85
C VAL A 121 -3.94 20.02 13.86
N TYR A 122 -3.24 18.90 13.84
CA TYR A 122 -2.03 18.61 14.59
C TYR A 122 -0.83 18.70 13.65
N PRO A 123 0.03 19.73 13.76
CA PRO A 123 1.09 19.98 12.77
C PRO A 123 2.18 18.90 12.78
N GLY A 124 2.46 18.33 11.62
CA GLY A 124 3.59 17.44 11.36
C GLY A 124 3.61 16.12 12.15
N VAL A 125 2.46 15.65 12.66
CA VAL A 125 2.42 14.45 13.53
C VAL A 125 2.12 13.16 12.78
N ALA A 126 1.95 13.18 11.46
CA ALA A 126 1.87 11.97 10.67
C ALA A 126 3.21 11.23 10.66
N ILE A 127 3.14 9.92 10.64
CA ILE A 127 4.29 9.04 10.42
C ILE A 127 4.58 9.03 8.93
N HIS A 128 5.81 9.39 8.56
CA HIS A 128 6.31 9.41 7.20
C HIS A 128 7.36 8.32 7.01
N VAL A 129 7.09 7.34 6.14
CA VAL A 129 8.02 6.25 5.81
C VAL A 129 8.54 6.45 4.41
N THR A 130 9.86 6.35 4.24
CA THR A 130 10.53 6.46 2.92
C THR A 130 11.52 5.32 2.70
N VAL A 131 11.52 4.83 1.46
CA VAL A 131 12.42 3.77 0.96
C VAL A 131 12.75 4.01 -0.51
N VAL A 132 13.74 3.30 -1.04
CA VAL A 132 14.14 3.42 -2.45
C VAL A 132 13.37 2.43 -3.33
N SER A 133 13.27 1.16 -2.92
CA SER A 133 12.53 0.12 -3.64
C SER A 133 11.19 -0.15 -2.93
N PRO A 134 10.12 -0.47 -3.66
CA PRO A 134 8.80 -0.68 -3.05
C PRO A 134 8.80 -1.72 -1.93
N VAL A 135 8.13 -1.38 -0.85
CA VAL A 135 7.93 -2.22 0.35
C VAL A 135 6.44 -2.31 0.68
N ILE A 136 6.08 -3.28 1.51
CA ILE A 136 4.77 -3.33 2.13
C ILE A 136 4.91 -2.82 3.56
N CYS A 137 4.01 -1.93 3.97
CA CYS A 137 4.02 -1.32 5.28
C CYS A 137 2.75 -1.72 6.05
N TYR A 138 2.93 -2.13 7.30
CA TYR A 138 1.86 -2.39 8.26
C TYR A 138 2.07 -1.57 9.51
N ALA A 139 0.98 -1.20 10.15
CA ALA A 139 1.00 -0.53 11.44
C ALA A 139 0.21 -1.35 12.46
N ALA A 140 0.61 -1.33 13.72
CA ALA A 140 -0.12 -1.99 14.79
C ALA A 140 -0.05 -1.19 16.09
N THR A 141 -1.21 -1.02 16.73
CA THR A 141 -1.31 -0.59 18.12
C THR A 141 -1.19 -1.80 19.01
N ARG A 142 -0.27 -1.77 19.98
CA ARG A 142 -0.01 -2.87 20.90
C ARG A 142 0.02 -2.32 22.32
N TYR A 143 -1.14 -2.36 22.96
CA TYR A 143 -1.33 -1.98 24.35
C TYR A 143 -1.57 -3.23 25.21
N SER A 144 -1.53 -3.09 26.53
CA SER A 144 -1.87 -4.20 27.42
C SER A 144 -3.33 -4.60 27.19
N ASN A 145 -3.57 -5.84 26.71
CA ASN A 145 -4.88 -6.42 26.41
C ASN A 145 -5.72 -5.67 25.34
N ILE A 146 -5.08 -4.83 24.52
CA ILE A 146 -5.76 -4.08 23.44
C ILE A 146 -4.79 -3.95 22.29
N GLY A 147 -5.14 -4.44 21.13
CA GLY A 147 -4.30 -4.34 19.94
C GLY A 147 -5.08 -4.48 18.65
N GLU A 148 -4.55 -3.89 17.60
CA GLU A 148 -5.04 -4.03 16.24
C GLU A 148 -3.90 -3.74 15.26
N GLY A 149 -3.99 -4.33 14.08
CA GLY A 149 -3.07 -4.05 12.98
C GLY A 149 -3.82 -3.64 11.72
N PHE A 150 -3.25 -2.76 10.92
CA PHE A 150 -3.80 -2.36 9.64
C PHE A 150 -2.73 -2.26 8.55
N LEU A 151 -3.15 -2.51 7.30
CA LEU A 151 -2.31 -2.31 6.13
C LEU A 151 -2.16 -0.81 5.84
N VAL A 152 -0.93 -0.33 5.63
CA VAL A 152 -0.67 1.07 5.26
C VAL A 152 -0.60 1.19 3.73
N ILE A 153 -1.42 2.07 3.18
CA ILE A 153 -1.53 2.32 1.74
C ILE A 153 -0.45 3.33 1.32
N PRO A 154 0.32 3.05 0.24
CA PRO A 154 1.34 3.97 -0.25
C PRO A 154 0.74 5.25 -0.85
N VAL A 155 1.51 6.34 -0.81
CA VAL A 155 1.09 7.66 -1.34
C VAL A 155 0.61 7.57 -2.78
N SER A 156 1.25 6.74 -3.61
CA SER A 156 0.89 6.51 -5.01
C SER A 156 -0.53 5.98 -5.23
N SER A 157 -1.15 5.40 -4.20
CA SER A 157 -2.48 4.77 -4.26
C SER A 157 -3.57 5.52 -3.49
N LEU A 158 -3.23 6.62 -2.82
CA LEU A 158 -4.18 7.44 -2.06
C LEU A 158 -5.14 8.22 -2.96
N GLY A 159 -6.26 8.61 -2.41
CA GLY A 159 -7.32 9.37 -3.09
C GLY A 159 -7.68 10.67 -2.41
N LYS A 160 -8.69 11.33 -2.97
CA LYS A 160 -9.24 12.60 -2.48
C LYS A 160 -10.61 12.45 -1.84
N GLU A 161 -11.23 11.29 -1.97
CA GLU A 161 -12.58 11.02 -1.48
C GLU A 161 -12.63 9.68 -0.77
N TYR A 162 -13.19 9.70 0.45
CA TYR A 162 -13.33 8.53 1.31
C TYR A 162 -14.67 8.53 2.04
N VAL A 163 -15.11 7.36 2.48
CA VAL A 163 -16.19 7.22 3.46
C VAL A 163 -15.63 6.53 4.70
N VAL A 164 -15.90 7.11 5.86
CA VAL A 164 -15.37 6.64 7.14
C VAL A 164 -16.00 5.31 7.53
N SER A 165 -15.17 4.32 7.85
CA SER A 165 -15.58 3.05 8.44
C SER A 165 -15.08 2.99 9.90
N ALA A 166 -15.89 3.40 10.84
CA ALA A 166 -15.58 3.35 12.27
C ALA A 166 -16.58 2.42 12.99
N TYR A 167 -16.60 2.47 14.31
CA TYR A 167 -17.57 1.73 15.12
C TYR A 167 -18.17 2.64 16.21
N PRO A 168 -19.42 2.41 16.69
CA PRO A 168 -20.08 3.29 17.65
C PRO A 168 -19.27 3.51 18.91
N GLN A 169 -19.39 4.72 19.44
CA GLN A 169 -18.86 5.05 20.76
C GLN A 169 -19.53 4.17 21.82
N TYR A 170 -18.75 3.78 22.82
CA TYR A 170 -19.21 3.04 23.97
C TYR A 170 -18.84 3.78 25.25
N THR A 171 -19.77 3.86 26.22
CA THR A 171 -19.48 4.35 27.55
C THR A 171 -19.35 3.16 28.49
N ALA A 172 -18.15 2.95 29.03
CA ALA A 172 -17.87 1.82 29.91
C ALA A 172 -18.66 1.90 31.20
N VAL A 173 -19.45 0.86 31.47
CA VAL A 173 -20.26 0.75 32.67
C VAL A 173 -19.36 0.73 33.92
N GLY A 174 -19.66 1.56 34.90
CA GLY A 174 -18.94 1.66 36.18
C GLY A 174 -17.81 2.69 36.16
N SER A 175 -16.98 2.79 35.10
CA SER A 175 -15.95 3.82 35.02
C SER A 175 -16.46 5.14 34.43
N GLY A 176 -17.51 5.10 33.61
CA GLY A 176 -18.01 6.26 32.84
C GLY A 176 -17.00 6.73 31.77
N SER A 177 -16.03 5.91 31.40
CA SER A 177 -15.05 6.25 30.36
C SER A 177 -15.73 6.33 29.00
N GLN A 178 -15.49 7.43 28.29
CA GLN A 178 -16.00 7.65 26.94
C GLN A 178 -15.00 7.09 25.93
N ILE A 179 -15.40 6.10 25.16
CA ILE A 179 -14.56 5.38 24.19
C ILE A 179 -15.05 5.75 22.80
N VAL A 180 -14.34 6.67 22.16
CA VAL A 180 -14.83 7.36 20.97
C VAL A 180 -14.56 6.60 19.66
N SER A 181 -15.49 6.73 18.73
CA SER A 181 -15.29 6.53 17.29
C SER A 181 -14.42 7.66 16.75
N VAL A 182 -13.43 7.37 15.92
CA VAL A 182 -12.40 8.35 15.52
C VAL A 182 -11.94 8.14 14.10
N THR A 183 -11.58 9.24 13.42
CA THR A 183 -10.86 9.23 12.15
C THR A 183 -9.72 10.25 12.16
N THR A 184 -8.59 9.88 11.56
CA THR A 184 -7.43 10.74 11.33
C THR A 184 -7.19 10.91 9.84
N ILE A 185 -6.95 12.14 9.40
CA ILE A 185 -6.73 12.51 8.00
C ILE A 185 -5.36 13.16 7.90
N SER A 186 -4.40 12.51 7.27
CA SER A 186 -3.02 12.98 7.13
C SER A 186 -2.78 13.57 5.74
N ALA A 187 -2.26 14.79 5.70
CA ALA A 187 -1.80 15.42 4.46
C ALA A 187 -0.52 14.74 3.95
N VAL A 188 -0.49 14.42 2.67
CA VAL A 188 0.70 13.88 1.99
C VAL A 188 1.31 14.90 1.01
N TYR A 189 0.64 16.03 0.84
CA TYR A 189 1.07 17.19 0.05
C TYR A 189 0.81 18.47 0.84
N ASP A 190 1.67 19.49 0.64
CA ASP A 190 1.46 20.82 1.19
C ASP A 190 0.18 21.47 0.64
N GLU A 191 -0.39 22.41 1.38
CA GLU A 191 -1.60 23.16 1.01
C GLU A 191 -2.76 22.23 0.58
N THR A 192 -3.07 21.25 1.43
CA THR A 192 -4.19 20.32 1.22
C THR A 192 -5.42 20.81 1.94
N ILE A 193 -6.47 21.12 1.20
CA ILE A 193 -7.76 21.54 1.73
C ILE A 193 -8.63 20.30 1.96
N VAL A 194 -9.25 20.21 3.15
CA VAL A 194 -10.11 19.10 3.54
C VAL A 194 -11.41 19.63 4.13
N PHE A 195 -12.50 18.99 3.82
CA PHE A 195 -13.77 19.12 4.55
C PHE A 195 -14.41 17.74 4.77
N PHE A 196 -15.24 17.70 5.80
CA PHE A 196 -15.87 16.50 6.31
C PHE A 196 -17.39 16.68 6.27
N GLU A 197 -18.07 15.79 5.58
CA GLU A 197 -19.53 15.73 5.55
C GLU A 197 -19.97 14.66 6.55
N MET A 198 -20.62 15.09 7.66
CA MET A 198 -20.97 14.19 8.76
C MET A 198 -22.05 13.18 8.34
N GLY A 199 -21.74 11.90 8.49
CA GLY A 199 -22.65 10.76 8.40
C GLY A 199 -23.19 10.33 9.77
N GLY A 200 -23.26 9.04 10.01
CA GLY A 200 -23.73 8.45 11.27
C GLY A 200 -25.24 8.35 11.40
N THR A 201 -25.71 8.10 12.60
CA THR A 201 -27.14 8.10 12.94
C THR A 201 -27.65 9.51 13.20
N LEU A 202 -28.97 9.71 13.26
CA LEU A 202 -29.57 11.04 13.50
C LEU A 202 -29.15 11.65 14.84
N GLN A 203 -28.77 10.82 15.83
CA GLN A 203 -28.33 11.26 17.16
C GLN A 203 -26.81 11.51 17.18
N SER A 204 -26.06 11.11 16.18
CA SER A 204 -24.61 11.27 16.17
C SER A 204 -24.20 12.74 16.07
N GLU A 205 -23.12 13.09 16.74
CA GLU A 205 -22.41 14.35 16.54
C GLU A 205 -20.91 14.14 16.79
N THR A 206 -20.10 15.04 16.27
CA THR A 206 -18.67 15.05 16.55
C THR A 206 -18.37 15.78 17.85
N SER A 207 -17.14 15.68 18.34
CA SER A 207 -16.70 16.41 19.54
C SER A 207 -16.84 17.94 19.41
N GLY A 208 -16.81 18.51 18.23
CA GLY A 208 -17.09 19.91 17.93
C GLY A 208 -18.55 20.22 17.64
N GLY A 209 -19.46 19.24 17.76
CA GLY A 209 -20.89 19.44 17.59
C GLY A 209 -21.40 19.40 16.15
N LEU A 210 -20.60 18.88 15.21
CA LEU A 210 -21.04 18.68 13.81
C LEU A 210 -22.04 17.52 13.76
N LYS A 211 -23.20 17.77 13.15
CA LYS A 211 -24.33 16.82 13.08
C LYS A 211 -24.48 16.20 11.68
N PRO A 212 -25.13 15.02 11.57
CA PRO A 212 -25.38 14.35 10.30
C PRO A 212 -26.03 15.25 9.26
N GLY A 213 -25.50 15.19 8.05
CA GLY A 213 -25.91 16.02 6.92
C GLY A 213 -25.38 17.46 6.97
N LYS A 214 -24.44 17.75 7.84
CA LYS A 214 -23.72 19.02 7.88
C LYS A 214 -22.29 18.83 7.39
N ILE A 215 -21.78 19.89 6.77
CA ILE A 215 -20.40 19.98 6.31
C ILE A 215 -19.61 20.77 7.35
N SER A 216 -18.41 20.31 7.69
CA SER A 216 -17.48 21.03 8.58
C SER A 216 -17.06 22.37 7.95
N GLN A 217 -16.44 23.22 8.76
CA GLN A 217 -15.60 24.27 8.21
C GLN A 217 -14.51 23.65 7.32
N VAL A 218 -13.96 24.47 6.43
CA VAL A 218 -12.81 24.08 5.60
C VAL A 218 -11.55 24.06 6.47
N PHE A 219 -10.82 22.95 6.45
CA PHE A 219 -9.52 22.83 7.11
C PHE A 219 -8.42 22.91 6.07
N ASN A 220 -7.40 23.74 6.32
CA ASN A 220 -6.18 23.77 5.52
C ASN A 220 -5.08 23.02 6.27
N LEU A 221 -4.59 21.93 5.69
CA LEU A 221 -3.39 21.22 6.13
C LEU A 221 -2.22 21.83 5.36
N THR A 222 -1.56 22.79 5.99
CA THR A 222 -0.56 23.66 5.34
C THR A 222 0.67 22.88 4.91
N HIS A 223 1.07 21.89 5.72
CA HIS A 223 2.27 21.10 5.43
C HIS A 223 1.94 19.61 5.32
N LYS A 224 2.63 18.93 4.44
CA LYS A 224 2.63 17.47 4.42
C LYS A 224 3.04 16.94 5.81
N GLY A 225 2.34 15.93 6.28
CA GLY A 225 2.49 15.42 7.64
C GLY A 225 1.56 16.05 8.68
N ASP A 226 0.81 17.10 8.35
CA ASP A 226 -0.27 17.61 9.20
C ASP A 226 -1.40 16.60 9.30
N VAL A 227 -2.01 16.47 10.49
CA VAL A 227 -3.10 15.51 10.75
C VAL A 227 -4.32 16.23 11.29
N LEU A 228 -5.44 16.06 10.61
CA LEU A 228 -6.77 16.50 11.07
C LEU A 228 -7.50 15.32 11.71
N CYS A 229 -8.14 15.54 12.87
CA CYS A 229 -8.89 14.52 13.60
C CYS A 229 -10.34 14.89 13.81
N PHE A 230 -11.23 13.88 13.68
CA PHE A 230 -12.62 13.93 14.09
C PHE A 230 -12.92 12.78 15.05
N SER A 231 -13.70 13.03 16.10
CA SER A 231 -14.14 12.02 17.06
C SER A 231 -15.62 12.16 17.32
N SER A 232 -16.31 11.09 17.71
CA SER A 232 -17.70 11.14 18.19
C SER A 232 -17.80 11.79 19.57
N ASN A 233 -19.01 12.24 19.94
CA ASN A 233 -19.30 12.90 21.21
C ASN A 233 -20.61 12.39 21.84
N GLY A 234 -20.60 11.23 22.43
CA GLY A 234 -21.77 10.65 23.10
C GLY A 234 -21.86 9.15 22.98
N ASP A 235 -22.58 8.51 23.87
CA ASP A 235 -22.76 7.06 23.91
C ASP A 235 -23.52 6.56 22.69
N LEU A 236 -23.09 5.43 22.13
CA LEU A 236 -23.62 4.82 20.89
C LEU A 236 -23.57 5.71 19.64
N GLN A 237 -22.90 6.88 19.73
CA GLN A 237 -22.70 7.72 18.57
C GLN A 237 -21.60 7.16 17.65
N ASP A 238 -21.76 7.38 16.36
CA ASP A 238 -20.92 6.80 15.31
C ASP A 238 -20.66 7.84 14.22
N ILE A 239 -19.42 7.98 13.80
CA ILE A 239 -19.05 8.82 12.67
C ILE A 239 -18.96 8.04 11.36
N SER A 240 -19.32 6.75 11.35
CA SER A 240 -19.34 5.92 10.15
C SER A 240 -20.28 6.46 9.08
N GLY A 241 -19.94 6.27 7.81
CA GLY A 241 -20.70 6.81 6.69
C GLY A 241 -20.45 8.30 6.43
N SER A 242 -19.61 8.98 7.25
CA SER A 242 -19.17 10.34 6.96
C SER A 242 -18.27 10.34 5.71
N ARG A 243 -18.38 11.41 4.90
CA ARG A 243 -17.60 11.56 3.68
C ARG A 243 -16.48 12.58 3.88
N ILE A 244 -15.28 12.21 3.48
CA ILE A 244 -14.12 13.07 3.45
C ILE A 244 -13.85 13.49 2.02
N VAL A 245 -13.66 14.79 1.78
CA VAL A 245 -13.30 15.33 0.48
C VAL A 245 -12.08 16.23 0.64
N ALA A 246 -11.06 16.00 -0.18
CA ALA A 246 -9.82 16.74 -0.15
C ALA A 246 -9.43 17.27 -1.54
N SER A 247 -8.69 18.39 -1.56
CA SER A 247 -8.19 18.99 -2.80
C SER A 247 -7.03 18.18 -3.42
N LYS A 248 -6.28 17.45 -2.58
CA LYS A 248 -5.17 16.57 -2.96
C LYS A 248 -5.35 15.22 -2.24
N PRO A 249 -4.68 14.14 -2.69
CA PRO A 249 -4.73 12.86 -2.00
C PRO A 249 -4.35 12.99 -0.52
N VAL A 250 -5.05 12.25 0.34
CA VAL A 250 -4.84 12.20 1.80
C VAL A 250 -4.84 10.75 2.29
N ALA A 251 -4.18 10.50 3.41
CA ALA A 251 -4.22 9.22 4.09
C ALA A 251 -5.26 9.28 5.21
N VAL A 252 -6.15 8.29 5.27
CA VAL A 252 -7.26 8.26 6.23
C VAL A 252 -7.21 6.96 7.01
N VAL A 253 -7.17 7.04 8.35
CA VAL A 253 -7.28 5.89 9.25
C VAL A 253 -8.47 6.10 10.18
N SER A 254 -9.39 5.14 10.22
CA SER A 254 -10.62 5.22 11.00
C SER A 254 -10.82 3.99 11.88
N GLY A 255 -11.52 4.16 13.00
CA GLY A 255 -11.83 3.08 13.90
C GLY A 255 -12.45 3.53 15.20
N ASN A 256 -12.18 2.80 16.29
CA ASN A 256 -12.67 3.09 17.61
C ASN A 256 -11.60 2.77 18.65
N GLN A 257 -11.50 3.59 19.69
CA GLN A 257 -10.53 3.43 20.78
C GLN A 257 -10.60 2.06 21.49
N CYS A 258 -11.78 1.48 21.62
CA CYS A 258 -12.04 0.13 22.14
C CYS A 258 -13.47 -0.28 21.77
N ALA A 259 -13.67 -0.85 20.60
CA ALA A 259 -14.99 -1.23 20.10
C ALA A 259 -15.52 -2.49 20.78
N THR A 260 -16.80 -2.50 21.14
CA THR A 260 -17.55 -3.71 21.46
C THR A 260 -18.33 -4.16 20.25
N VAL A 261 -18.09 -5.37 19.74
CA VAL A 261 -18.73 -5.89 18.52
C VAL A 261 -19.47 -7.18 18.81
N PRO A 262 -20.79 -7.30 18.57
CA PRO A 262 -21.75 -6.21 18.29
C PRO A 262 -21.77 -5.14 19.39
N ALA A 263 -22.25 -3.94 19.06
CA ALA A 263 -22.35 -2.87 20.04
C ALA A 263 -23.11 -3.31 21.31
N GLY A 264 -22.57 -2.99 22.49
CA GLY A 264 -23.14 -3.36 23.78
C GLY A 264 -22.76 -4.74 24.31
N THR A 265 -21.88 -5.50 23.63
CA THR A 265 -21.30 -6.74 24.19
C THR A 265 -20.20 -6.42 25.22
N VAL A 266 -19.84 -7.44 26.02
CA VAL A 266 -18.71 -7.35 26.97
C VAL A 266 -17.41 -7.63 26.22
N SER A 267 -16.31 -7.04 26.65
CA SER A 267 -14.99 -7.04 26.04
C SER A 267 -14.92 -6.15 24.80
N CYS A 268 -14.00 -5.22 24.83
CA CYS A 268 -13.73 -4.33 23.70
C CYS A 268 -12.28 -4.46 23.25
N ASN A 269 -12.03 -4.14 22.00
CA ASN A 269 -10.68 -4.03 21.46
C ASN A 269 -10.55 -2.76 20.61
N PHE A 270 -9.33 -2.24 20.48
CA PHE A 270 -9.03 -1.20 19.52
C PHE A 270 -9.34 -1.69 18.12
N THR A 271 -10.01 -0.87 17.33
CA THR A 271 -10.23 -1.16 15.92
C THR A 271 -9.70 -0.01 15.09
N ALA A 272 -8.96 -0.32 14.04
CA ALA A 272 -8.47 0.66 13.10
C ALA A 272 -8.19 0.03 11.73
N GLU A 273 -8.58 0.73 10.67
CA GLU A 273 -8.20 0.39 9.30
C GLU A 273 -7.89 1.65 8.50
N MET A 274 -6.97 1.52 7.58
CA MET A 274 -6.73 2.59 6.61
C MET A 274 -7.77 2.51 5.51
N GLU A 275 -8.53 3.61 5.36
CA GLU A 275 -9.66 3.67 4.44
C GLU A 275 -9.24 3.56 2.97
N LEU A 276 -10.02 2.83 2.19
CA LEU A 276 -9.82 2.73 0.75
C LEU A 276 -10.48 3.91 0.02
N PRO A 277 -9.77 4.58 -0.89
CA PRO A 277 -10.35 5.63 -1.72
C PRO A 277 -11.56 5.13 -2.51
N THR A 278 -12.58 5.95 -2.68
CA THR A 278 -13.86 5.55 -3.31
C THR A 278 -13.71 5.04 -4.75
N PHE A 279 -12.66 5.43 -5.47
CA PHE A 279 -12.39 4.96 -6.83
C PHE A 279 -11.91 3.50 -6.90
N THR A 280 -11.48 2.91 -5.77
CA THR A 280 -11.04 1.51 -5.68
C THR A 280 -12.18 0.54 -5.37
N TRP A 281 -13.37 1.06 -5.06
CA TRP A 281 -14.51 0.25 -4.64
C TRP A 281 -15.05 -0.58 -5.80
N GLY A 282 -15.34 -1.85 -5.53
CA GLY A 282 -15.93 -2.79 -6.47
C GLY A 282 -17.38 -3.11 -6.15
N LYS A 283 -17.91 -4.09 -6.87
CA LYS A 283 -19.32 -4.50 -6.74
C LYS A 283 -19.48 -5.91 -6.18
N GLU A 284 -18.41 -6.71 -6.15
CA GLU A 284 -18.51 -8.13 -5.80
C GLU A 284 -17.48 -8.48 -4.72
N TYR A 285 -17.96 -9.03 -3.60
CA TYR A 285 -17.14 -9.35 -2.43
C TYR A 285 -17.41 -10.78 -1.95
N LEU A 286 -16.36 -11.46 -1.56
CA LEU A 286 -16.42 -12.81 -1.00
C LEU A 286 -16.13 -12.73 0.50
N VAL A 287 -17.18 -12.82 1.32
CA VAL A 287 -17.09 -12.77 2.79
C VAL A 287 -16.93 -14.18 3.33
N THR A 288 -15.87 -14.40 4.10
CA THR A 288 -15.50 -15.73 4.63
C THR A 288 -15.64 -15.78 6.14
N PRO A 289 -15.96 -16.95 6.73
CA PRO A 289 -16.01 -17.10 8.18
C PRO A 289 -14.59 -16.98 8.78
N ILE A 290 -14.53 -16.56 10.04
CA ILE A 290 -13.30 -16.48 10.82
C ILE A 290 -13.03 -17.84 11.48
N TYR A 291 -11.78 -18.32 11.43
CA TYR A 291 -11.39 -19.61 11.98
C TYR A 291 -11.75 -19.75 13.46
N GLY A 292 -12.36 -20.87 13.83
CA GLY A 292 -12.74 -21.19 15.19
C GLY A 292 -13.97 -20.46 15.75
N ARG A 293 -14.56 -19.49 15.04
CA ARG A 293 -15.80 -18.83 15.45
C ARG A 293 -17.02 -19.72 15.16
N LYS A 294 -18.03 -19.64 16.03
CA LYS A 294 -19.31 -20.37 15.88
C LYS A 294 -20.37 -19.59 15.12
N LYS A 295 -20.18 -18.26 15.03
CA LYS A 295 -21.04 -17.36 14.24
C LYS A 295 -20.24 -16.73 13.11
N ASN A 296 -20.93 -16.40 12.04
CA ASN A 296 -20.36 -15.65 10.92
C ASN A 296 -19.98 -14.22 11.34
N PRO A 297 -19.02 -13.59 10.66
CA PRO A 297 -18.62 -12.22 10.98
C PRO A 297 -19.76 -11.21 10.78
N ILE A 298 -19.69 -10.11 11.49
CA ILE A 298 -20.49 -8.93 11.23
C ILE A 298 -19.83 -8.18 10.09
N ILE A 299 -20.63 -7.66 9.17
CA ILE A 299 -20.15 -6.81 8.08
C ILE A 299 -20.89 -5.48 8.09
N ARG A 300 -20.14 -4.43 7.78
CA ARG A 300 -20.69 -3.12 7.40
C ARG A 300 -20.48 -2.93 5.92
N ILE A 301 -21.56 -2.59 5.22
CA ILE A 301 -21.57 -2.33 3.78
C ILE A 301 -21.82 -0.84 3.61
N TYR A 302 -20.86 -0.14 3.06
CA TYR A 302 -20.91 1.28 2.80
C TYR A 302 -21.16 1.54 1.34
N ALA A 303 -22.02 2.53 1.04
CA ALA A 303 -22.28 3.01 -0.31
C ALA A 303 -22.03 4.51 -0.37
N LYS A 304 -21.38 4.97 -1.43
CA LYS A 304 -21.24 6.41 -1.67
C LYS A 304 -22.43 6.98 -2.45
N GLU A 305 -23.25 6.12 -3.04
CA GLU A 305 -24.42 6.49 -3.82
C GLU A 305 -25.70 6.03 -3.15
N LYS A 306 -26.73 6.88 -3.18
CA LYS A 306 -28.05 6.55 -2.63
C LYS A 306 -28.70 5.37 -3.35
N ASN A 307 -29.57 4.65 -2.61
CA ASN A 307 -30.39 3.57 -3.12
C ASN A 307 -29.54 2.49 -3.81
N THR A 308 -28.41 2.12 -3.22
CA THR A 308 -27.59 1.02 -3.68
C THR A 308 -28.23 -0.30 -3.25
N THR A 309 -28.59 -1.13 -4.21
CA THR A 309 -29.20 -2.45 -3.99
C THR A 309 -28.11 -3.49 -3.79
N VAL A 310 -28.20 -4.24 -2.71
CA VAL A 310 -27.24 -5.30 -2.36
C VAL A 310 -27.91 -6.66 -2.42
N TYR A 311 -27.23 -7.60 -3.05
CA TYR A 311 -27.61 -9.00 -3.19
C TYR A 311 -26.69 -9.89 -2.36
N ARG A 312 -27.23 -10.95 -1.76
CA ARG A 312 -26.47 -11.99 -1.08
C ARG A 312 -26.74 -13.34 -1.74
N ASP A 313 -25.71 -13.99 -2.22
CA ASP A 313 -25.79 -15.27 -2.95
C ASP A 313 -26.78 -15.21 -4.15
N GLY A 314 -26.81 -14.07 -4.85
CA GLY A 314 -27.65 -13.83 -6.01
C GLY A 314 -29.09 -13.38 -5.71
N GLN A 315 -29.50 -13.35 -4.44
CA GLN A 315 -30.83 -12.88 -4.04
C GLN A 315 -30.76 -11.46 -3.48
N GLN A 316 -31.71 -10.60 -3.84
CA GLN A 316 -31.78 -9.25 -3.26
C GLN A 316 -31.92 -9.36 -1.76
N TRP A 317 -31.03 -8.70 -1.05
CA TRP A 317 -30.94 -8.77 0.41
C TRP A 317 -31.37 -7.49 1.11
N LEU A 318 -30.84 -6.34 0.65
CA LEU A 318 -31.13 -5.06 1.26
C LEU A 318 -30.90 -3.91 0.26
N VAL A 319 -31.36 -2.71 0.64
CA VAL A 319 -31.04 -1.46 -0.06
C VAL A 319 -30.37 -0.54 0.95
N ILE A 320 -29.23 0.03 0.61
CA ILE A 320 -28.51 0.98 1.46
C ILE A 320 -29.14 2.36 1.27
N PRO A 321 -29.80 2.91 2.32
CA PRO A 321 -30.40 4.23 2.25
C PRO A 321 -29.32 5.32 2.36
N ARG A 322 -29.72 6.57 2.19
CA ARG A 322 -28.90 7.72 2.58
C ARG A 322 -28.60 7.69 4.08
N SER A 323 -27.42 8.14 4.48
CA SER A 323 -27.12 8.40 5.88
C SER A 323 -27.81 9.67 6.41
N SER A 324 -28.08 10.64 5.51
CA SER A 324 -28.78 11.88 5.83
C SER A 324 -29.53 12.43 4.61
N ARG A 325 -30.28 13.55 4.81
CA ARG A 325 -30.97 14.22 3.70
C ARG A 325 -30.03 14.85 2.66
N ILE A 326 -28.79 15.13 3.04
CA ILE A 326 -27.80 15.83 2.21
C ILE A 326 -26.83 14.82 1.58
N LEU A 327 -26.35 13.83 2.37
CA LEU A 327 -25.41 12.84 1.89
C LEU A 327 -26.11 11.74 1.10
N ASP A 328 -25.55 11.38 -0.02
CA ASP A 328 -25.92 10.17 -0.76
C ASP A 328 -25.23 8.92 -0.17
N SER A 329 -24.12 9.07 0.56
CA SER A 329 -23.43 7.98 1.26
C SER A 329 -24.23 7.46 2.45
N GLY A 330 -24.10 6.18 2.74
CA GLY A 330 -24.72 5.51 3.87
C GLY A 330 -24.09 4.15 4.11
N TYR A 331 -24.51 3.48 5.17
CA TYR A 331 -24.07 2.10 5.47
C TYR A 331 -25.18 1.29 6.14
N VAL A 332 -25.00 -0.03 6.11
CA VAL A 332 -25.84 -1.00 6.82
C VAL A 332 -24.93 -2.01 7.52
N GLU A 333 -25.23 -2.30 8.79
CA GLU A 333 -24.58 -3.37 9.55
C GLU A 333 -25.45 -4.60 9.55
N ARG A 334 -24.87 -5.77 9.25
CA ARG A 334 -25.55 -7.07 9.28
C ARG A 334 -24.56 -8.17 9.66
N ARG A 335 -25.07 -9.25 10.26
CA ARG A 335 -24.34 -10.51 10.23
C ARG A 335 -24.34 -11.04 8.79
N SER A 336 -23.18 -11.51 8.31
CA SER A 336 -23.06 -11.96 6.92
C SER A 336 -23.99 -13.16 6.63
N TRP A 337 -24.20 -14.03 7.63
CA TRP A 337 -25.13 -15.14 7.60
C TRP A 337 -25.56 -15.53 9.01
N ASP A 338 -26.84 -15.87 9.22
CA ASP A 338 -27.40 -16.19 10.56
C ASP A 338 -27.34 -17.67 10.93
N GLY A 339 -26.93 -18.54 10.00
CA GLY A 339 -26.74 -19.98 10.24
C GLY A 339 -25.30 -20.35 10.57
N ASP A 340 -24.96 -21.63 10.39
CA ASP A 340 -23.62 -22.15 10.58
C ASP A 340 -22.58 -21.37 9.77
N PRO A 341 -21.32 -21.29 10.24
CA PRO A 341 -20.28 -20.55 9.55
C PRO A 341 -20.07 -21.01 8.10
N ARG A 342 -20.25 -20.09 7.16
CA ARG A 342 -20.06 -20.31 5.73
C ARG A 342 -19.56 -19.05 5.01
N ALA A 343 -19.00 -19.24 3.82
CA ALA A 343 -18.73 -18.12 2.92
C ALA A 343 -20.02 -17.65 2.23
N VAL A 344 -20.13 -16.34 1.99
CA VAL A 344 -21.22 -15.73 1.25
C VAL A 344 -20.69 -14.76 0.19
N VAL A 345 -21.43 -14.62 -0.90
CA VAL A 345 -21.15 -13.67 -1.97
C VAL A 345 -22.05 -12.45 -1.80
N ILE A 346 -21.41 -11.28 -1.68
CA ILE A 346 -22.11 -9.99 -1.65
C ILE A 346 -21.89 -9.32 -3.02
N HIS A 347 -22.97 -8.97 -3.68
CA HIS A 347 -22.94 -8.22 -4.93
C HIS A 347 -23.80 -6.97 -4.80
N ALA A 348 -23.46 -5.88 -5.50
CA ALA A 348 -24.25 -4.67 -5.53
C ALA A 348 -24.38 -4.09 -6.95
N ASP A 349 -25.49 -3.37 -7.20
CA ASP A 349 -25.72 -2.68 -8.47
C ASP A 349 -24.76 -1.52 -8.70
N LYS A 350 -24.20 -0.94 -7.61
CA LYS A 350 -23.24 0.16 -7.61
C LYS A 350 -22.01 -0.23 -6.76
N PRO A 351 -20.86 0.46 -6.94
CA PRO A 351 -19.69 0.23 -6.12
C PRO A 351 -20.00 0.39 -4.62
N ILE A 352 -19.52 -0.58 -3.82
CA ILE A 352 -19.66 -0.62 -2.38
C ILE A 352 -18.30 -0.83 -1.72
N TYR A 353 -18.24 -0.61 -0.41
CA TYR A 353 -17.11 -0.89 0.43
C TYR A 353 -17.55 -1.80 1.58
N VAL A 354 -16.89 -2.92 1.74
CA VAL A 354 -17.27 -3.93 2.74
C VAL A 354 -16.18 -4.05 3.78
N VAL A 355 -16.55 -3.84 5.04
CA VAL A 355 -15.69 -4.00 6.21
C VAL A 355 -16.25 -5.13 7.07
N MET A 356 -15.37 -6.06 7.42
CA MET A 356 -15.69 -7.23 8.24
C MET A 356 -15.20 -7.00 9.67
N TYR A 357 -16.01 -7.43 10.64
CA TYR A 357 -15.70 -7.36 12.06
C TYR A 357 -15.74 -8.75 12.68
N ASN A 358 -14.68 -9.10 13.40
CA ASN A 358 -14.73 -10.19 14.37
C ASN A 358 -15.51 -9.71 15.60
N SER A 359 -16.36 -10.57 16.14
CA SER A 359 -17.11 -10.23 17.34
C SER A 359 -16.34 -10.57 18.62
N GLY A 360 -16.68 -9.88 19.71
CA GLY A 360 -16.15 -10.18 21.05
C GLY A 360 -16.60 -11.54 21.56
N GLN A 361 -15.96 -12.00 22.64
CA GLN A 361 -16.14 -13.33 23.23
C GLN A 361 -17.61 -13.65 23.56
N THR A 362 -18.39 -12.70 24.06
CA THR A 362 -19.76 -12.94 24.53
C THR A 362 -20.77 -13.16 23.41
N ASP A 363 -20.41 -12.89 22.15
CA ASP A 363 -21.32 -13.12 21.03
C ASP A 363 -21.57 -14.61 20.74
N ASP A 364 -20.54 -15.45 20.82
CA ASP A 364 -20.64 -16.89 20.50
C ASP A 364 -19.93 -17.81 21.51
N ASN A 365 -19.51 -17.29 22.66
CA ASN A 365 -18.77 -18.00 23.71
C ASN A 365 -17.46 -18.63 23.21
N VAL A 366 -16.72 -17.91 22.37
CA VAL A 366 -15.37 -18.25 21.92
C VAL A 366 -14.40 -17.16 22.38
N THR A 367 -13.33 -17.55 23.08
CA THR A 367 -12.30 -16.60 23.54
C THR A 367 -11.70 -15.87 22.35
N SER A 368 -12.02 -14.60 22.22
CA SER A 368 -11.60 -13.72 21.13
C SER A 368 -12.04 -12.30 21.43
N ASP A 369 -11.31 -11.33 20.91
CA ASP A 369 -11.67 -9.92 20.95
C ASP A 369 -12.03 -9.39 19.55
N PRO A 370 -12.73 -8.26 19.47
CA PRO A 370 -13.04 -7.63 18.21
C PRO A 370 -11.80 -7.26 17.40
N PHE A 371 -11.92 -7.31 16.08
CA PHE A 371 -11.05 -6.63 15.13
C PHE A 371 -11.87 -6.15 13.93
N GLN A 372 -11.35 -5.12 13.27
CA GLN A 372 -11.89 -4.58 12.03
C GLN A 372 -11.00 -5.01 10.86
N MET A 373 -11.57 -5.35 9.71
CA MET A 373 -10.81 -5.74 8.53
C MET A 373 -11.53 -5.35 7.24
N VAL A 374 -10.84 -4.60 6.40
CA VAL A 374 -11.31 -4.24 5.06
C VAL A 374 -11.26 -5.45 4.13
N LEU A 375 -12.30 -5.66 3.33
CA LEU A 375 -12.31 -6.68 2.30
C LEU A 375 -12.00 -6.10 0.92
N SER A 376 -11.18 -6.80 0.14
CA SER A 376 -10.97 -6.50 -1.27
C SER A 376 -12.16 -6.99 -2.10
N PRO A 377 -12.68 -6.17 -3.02
CA PRO A 377 -13.61 -6.68 -4.01
C PRO A 377 -12.91 -7.64 -4.98
N LEU A 378 -13.67 -8.52 -5.61
CA LEU A 378 -13.15 -9.52 -6.54
C LEU A 378 -12.35 -8.89 -7.69
N GLU A 379 -12.77 -7.71 -8.15
CA GLU A 379 -12.12 -6.93 -9.21
C GLU A 379 -10.71 -6.44 -8.83
N GLN A 380 -10.39 -6.45 -7.53
CA GLN A 380 -9.10 -6.00 -6.97
C GLN A 380 -8.19 -7.14 -6.47
N TYR A 381 -8.53 -8.40 -6.75
CA TYR A 381 -7.70 -9.54 -6.37
C TYR A 381 -6.33 -9.48 -7.05
N GLN A 382 -5.30 -10.05 -6.40
CA GLN A 382 -3.90 -9.91 -6.78
C GLN A 382 -3.25 -11.27 -7.07
N ASN A 383 -2.26 -11.29 -7.97
CA ASN A 383 -1.52 -12.50 -8.33
C ASN A 383 -0.33 -12.81 -7.41
N ASN A 384 0.18 -11.81 -6.70
CA ASN A 384 1.34 -11.91 -5.84
C ASN A 384 1.09 -11.09 -4.58
N ILE A 385 1.05 -11.75 -3.44
CA ILE A 385 0.73 -11.18 -2.14
C ILE A 385 1.88 -11.46 -1.19
N ALA A 386 2.28 -10.44 -0.41
CA ALA A 386 3.21 -10.61 0.69
C ALA A 386 2.66 -9.92 1.93
N TRP A 387 2.87 -10.52 3.09
CA TRP A 387 2.47 -9.94 4.38
C TRP A 387 3.37 -10.45 5.50
N CYS A 388 3.27 -9.80 6.66
CA CYS A 388 3.88 -10.28 7.89
C CYS A 388 2.84 -10.36 9.01
N THR A 389 3.09 -11.19 9.99
CA THR A 389 2.33 -11.23 11.24
C THR A 389 2.95 -10.27 12.25
N PRO A 390 2.15 -9.62 13.13
CA PRO A 390 2.69 -8.81 14.22
C PRO A 390 3.50 -9.67 15.20
N GLY A 391 4.72 -9.24 15.52
CA GLY A 391 5.61 -9.96 16.42
C GLY A 391 5.17 -9.97 17.89
N ALA A 392 5.77 -10.86 18.65
CA ALA A 392 5.62 -10.94 20.11
C ALA A 392 6.19 -9.68 20.81
N ILE A 393 5.48 -9.17 21.85
CA ILE A 393 6.00 -8.10 22.69
C ILE A 393 6.61 -8.65 23.98
N THR A 394 5.87 -9.53 24.64
CA THR A 394 6.29 -10.25 25.86
C THR A 394 5.60 -11.61 25.89
N SER A 395 6.04 -12.52 26.76
CA SER A 395 5.40 -13.83 26.92
C SER A 395 3.91 -13.77 27.28
N ASN A 396 3.46 -12.67 27.87
CA ASN A 396 2.07 -12.48 28.29
C ASN A 396 1.24 -11.64 27.32
N ASN A 397 1.89 -10.90 26.40
CA ASN A 397 1.23 -10.01 25.43
C ASN A 397 1.56 -10.46 24.00
N ASN A 398 1.23 -11.70 23.70
CA ASN A 398 1.47 -12.36 22.43
C ASN A 398 0.17 -12.77 21.79
N PHE A 399 0.10 -12.61 20.46
CA PHE A 399 -0.84 -13.39 19.68
C PHE A 399 -0.37 -14.85 19.68
N LYS A 400 -1.18 -15.74 20.27
CA LYS A 400 -0.85 -17.16 20.41
C LYS A 400 -1.10 -17.96 19.14
N SER A 401 -1.93 -17.42 18.26
CA SER A 401 -2.36 -18.10 17.05
C SER A 401 -2.48 -17.11 15.90
N HIS A 402 -1.92 -17.45 14.76
CA HIS A 402 -1.99 -16.69 13.53
C HIS A 402 -2.67 -17.49 12.44
N TYR A 403 -3.53 -16.85 11.67
CA TYR A 403 -4.33 -17.45 10.61
C TYR A 403 -4.28 -16.61 9.34
N ALA A 404 -4.58 -17.25 8.22
CA ALA A 404 -4.90 -16.55 6.98
C ALA A 404 -6.05 -17.26 6.26
N ASN A 405 -7.05 -16.48 5.83
CA ASN A 405 -8.05 -16.93 4.89
C ASN A 405 -7.56 -16.61 3.47
N LEU A 406 -7.33 -17.66 2.67
CA LEU A 406 -7.00 -17.52 1.26
C LEU A 406 -8.25 -17.74 0.43
N VAL A 407 -8.61 -16.76 -0.40
CA VAL A 407 -9.75 -16.85 -1.31
C VAL A 407 -9.22 -16.88 -2.74
N TYR A 408 -9.46 -17.97 -3.45
CA TYR A 408 -8.94 -18.22 -4.80
C TYR A 408 -9.94 -18.97 -5.67
N GLN A 409 -9.82 -18.78 -6.97
CA GLN A 409 -10.64 -19.49 -7.95
C GLN A 409 -10.17 -20.93 -8.09
N LEU A 410 -11.13 -21.87 -8.12
CA LEU A 410 -10.85 -23.28 -8.40
C LEU A 410 -10.63 -23.53 -9.89
N THR A 411 -9.91 -24.58 -10.20
CA THR A 411 -9.85 -25.14 -11.55
C THR A 411 -11.22 -25.68 -11.99
N PRO A 412 -11.47 -25.88 -13.29
CA PRO A 412 -12.76 -26.37 -13.78
C PRO A 412 -13.20 -27.71 -13.17
N ASP A 413 -12.25 -28.59 -12.80
CA ASP A 413 -12.50 -29.85 -12.12
C ASP A 413 -12.72 -29.71 -10.61
N GLY A 414 -12.63 -28.50 -10.06
CA GLY A 414 -12.86 -28.19 -8.66
C GLY A 414 -11.64 -28.38 -7.75
N SER A 415 -10.46 -28.55 -8.30
CA SER A 415 -9.22 -28.71 -7.54
C SER A 415 -8.52 -27.37 -7.25
N ILE A 416 -7.51 -27.40 -6.35
CA ILE A 416 -6.61 -26.28 -6.08
C ILE A 416 -5.70 -26.08 -7.32
N PRO A 417 -5.53 -24.84 -7.83
CA PRO A 417 -4.62 -24.60 -8.95
C PRO A 417 -3.19 -25.05 -8.64
N ASP A 418 -2.57 -25.75 -9.57
CA ASP A 418 -1.23 -26.30 -9.43
C ASP A 418 -0.12 -25.24 -9.33
N ASP A 419 -0.38 -24.04 -9.85
CA ASP A 419 0.51 -22.88 -9.82
C ASP A 419 0.29 -21.98 -8.59
N LEU A 420 -0.66 -22.35 -7.71
CA LEU A 420 -0.88 -21.65 -6.45
C LEU A 420 0.19 -22.09 -5.45
N GLU A 421 1.15 -21.22 -5.20
CA GLU A 421 2.30 -21.46 -4.35
C GLU A 421 2.30 -20.54 -3.13
N PHE A 422 2.72 -21.09 -2.01
CA PHE A 422 2.86 -20.42 -0.71
C PHE A 422 4.30 -20.52 -0.21
N ALA A 423 4.83 -19.41 0.32
CA ALA A 423 6.18 -19.35 0.87
C ALA A 423 6.20 -18.74 2.28
N ILE A 424 7.16 -19.20 3.06
CA ILE A 424 7.53 -18.64 4.37
C ILE A 424 8.97 -18.17 4.25
N ALA A 425 9.26 -16.98 4.74
CA ALA A 425 10.63 -16.48 4.82
C ALA A 425 11.41 -17.26 5.91
N ALA A 426 12.59 -17.73 5.57
CA ALA A 426 13.53 -18.36 6.48
C ALA A 426 14.95 -18.07 6.03
N ASN A 427 15.80 -17.54 6.93
CA ASN A 427 17.21 -17.21 6.64
C ASN A 427 17.37 -16.31 5.38
N GLY A 428 16.54 -15.28 5.25
CA GLY A 428 16.58 -14.34 4.13
C GLY A 428 16.11 -14.89 2.78
N LYS A 429 15.45 -16.06 2.76
CA LYS A 429 14.94 -16.69 1.54
C LYS A 429 13.52 -17.19 1.71
N PHE A 430 12.70 -17.08 0.66
CA PHE A 430 11.37 -17.68 0.63
C PHE A 430 11.42 -19.17 0.27
N GLN A 431 10.82 -19.99 1.14
CA GLN A 431 10.68 -21.44 0.94
C GLN A 431 9.35 -21.74 0.23
N TRP A 432 9.35 -21.70 -1.08
CA TRP A 432 8.19 -21.94 -1.91
C TRP A 432 7.76 -23.39 -1.94
N LYS A 433 6.44 -23.64 -1.80
CA LYS A 433 5.79 -24.94 -2.02
C LYS A 433 4.40 -24.72 -2.60
N LYS A 434 3.91 -25.65 -3.42
CA LYS A 434 2.50 -25.67 -3.83
C LYS A 434 1.61 -25.62 -2.57
N LEU A 435 0.50 -24.85 -2.63
CA LEU A 435 -0.43 -24.73 -1.52
C LEU A 435 -0.94 -26.11 -1.07
N SER A 436 -1.32 -26.97 -2.06
CA SER A 436 -1.78 -28.34 -1.82
C SER A 436 -0.75 -29.22 -1.12
N ALA A 437 0.55 -29.06 -1.44
CA ALA A 437 1.64 -29.80 -0.81
C ALA A 437 1.94 -29.34 0.63
N ARG A 438 1.70 -28.06 0.94
CA ARG A 438 1.99 -27.50 2.28
C ARG A 438 0.81 -27.68 3.25
N PHE A 439 -0.42 -27.48 2.78
CA PHE A 439 -1.62 -27.43 3.61
C PHE A 439 -2.70 -28.46 3.22
N GLY A 440 -2.33 -29.47 2.44
CA GLY A 440 -3.21 -30.54 1.97
C GLY A 440 -4.06 -30.17 0.75
N GLY A 441 -4.46 -31.18 0.00
CA GLY A 441 -5.16 -31.05 -1.29
C GLY A 441 -6.65 -30.66 -1.20
N THR A 442 -7.24 -30.56 0.00
CA THR A 442 -8.63 -30.13 0.15
C THR A 442 -8.77 -28.63 -0.11
N PRO A 443 -9.66 -28.19 -1.02
CA PRO A 443 -9.81 -26.77 -1.35
C PRO A 443 -10.25 -25.86 -0.20
N GLY A 444 -11.00 -26.39 0.77
CA GLY A 444 -11.61 -25.62 1.85
C GLY A 444 -13.10 -25.40 1.61
N LEU A 445 -13.63 -24.26 2.07
CA LEU A 445 -15.04 -23.90 1.87
C LEU A 445 -15.26 -23.47 0.42
N ILE A 446 -16.09 -24.23 -0.33
CA ILE A 446 -16.37 -23.96 -1.74
C ILE A 446 -17.67 -23.18 -1.86
N PHE A 447 -17.70 -22.20 -2.75
CA PHE A 447 -18.86 -21.39 -3.08
C PHE A 447 -18.81 -20.94 -4.55
N SER A 448 -19.96 -20.57 -5.10
CA SER A 448 -20.07 -20.12 -6.48
C SER A 448 -20.47 -18.65 -6.52
N VAL A 449 -19.84 -17.89 -7.40
CA VAL A 449 -20.20 -16.50 -7.68
C VAL A 449 -21.42 -16.49 -8.60
N PRO A 450 -22.58 -15.98 -8.17
CA PRO A 450 -23.83 -16.12 -8.93
C PRO A 450 -23.80 -15.48 -10.32
N VAL A 451 -23.10 -14.34 -10.47
CA VAL A 451 -23.06 -13.57 -11.72
C VAL A 451 -22.21 -14.27 -12.78
N SER A 452 -21.04 -14.79 -12.42
CA SER A 452 -20.10 -15.43 -13.36
C SER A 452 -20.22 -16.94 -13.43
N GLY A 453 -20.86 -17.58 -12.44
CA GLY A 453 -20.88 -19.03 -12.29
C GLY A 453 -19.55 -19.65 -11.86
N GLN A 454 -18.52 -18.83 -11.66
CA GLN A 454 -17.18 -19.27 -11.26
C GLN A 454 -17.19 -19.84 -9.84
N LYS A 455 -16.41 -20.91 -9.62
CA LYS A 455 -16.25 -21.51 -8.30
C LYS A 455 -14.99 -20.98 -7.64
N TYR A 456 -15.15 -20.56 -6.39
CA TYR A 456 -14.07 -20.14 -5.50
C TYR A 456 -14.01 -21.04 -4.28
N ALA A 457 -12.86 -21.03 -3.63
CA ALA A 457 -12.68 -21.66 -2.33
C ALA A 457 -12.05 -20.70 -1.34
N CYS A 458 -12.44 -20.80 -0.08
CA CYS A 458 -11.73 -20.22 1.05
C CYS A 458 -10.98 -21.32 1.79
N LYS A 459 -9.65 -21.28 1.76
CA LYS A 459 -8.80 -22.15 2.57
C LYS A 459 -8.30 -21.39 3.78
N GLN A 460 -8.69 -21.84 4.97
CA GLN A 460 -8.25 -21.29 6.23
C GLN A 460 -6.91 -21.94 6.63
N LEU A 461 -5.88 -21.14 6.75
CA LEU A 461 -4.53 -21.58 7.08
C LEU A 461 -4.20 -21.27 8.53
N VAL A 462 -3.60 -22.23 9.23
CA VAL A 462 -2.91 -22.01 10.50
C VAL A 462 -1.46 -21.67 10.17
N LEU A 463 -1.02 -20.49 10.58
CA LEU A 463 0.32 -20.00 10.29
C LEU A 463 1.29 -20.33 11.42
N PRO A 464 2.56 -20.64 11.13
CA PRO A 464 3.52 -21.11 12.15
C PRO A 464 4.08 -20.02 13.06
N GLY A 465 3.59 -18.79 13.02
CA GLY A 465 4.02 -17.70 13.93
C GLY A 465 4.55 -16.48 13.22
N ASP A 466 5.41 -15.73 13.92
CA ASP A 466 5.94 -14.45 13.49
C ASP A 466 6.89 -14.58 12.30
N ASN A 467 6.38 -14.35 11.10
CA ASN A 467 7.12 -14.52 9.86
C ASN A 467 6.63 -13.55 8.78
N MET A 468 7.43 -13.43 7.73
CA MET A 468 6.99 -12.89 6.44
C MET A 468 6.50 -14.04 5.56
N TYR A 469 5.35 -13.85 4.94
CA TYR A 469 4.68 -14.81 4.07
C TYR A 469 4.53 -14.26 2.68
N ARG A 470 4.54 -15.14 1.68
CA ARG A 470 4.19 -14.80 0.29
C ARG A 470 3.32 -15.86 -0.34
N ILE A 471 2.46 -15.44 -1.25
CA ILE A 471 1.64 -16.31 -2.08
C ILE A 471 1.60 -15.77 -3.51
N ARG A 472 1.59 -16.67 -4.48
CA ARG A 472 1.48 -16.30 -5.89
C ARG A 472 0.66 -17.33 -6.66
N ALA A 473 -0.02 -16.86 -7.69
CA ALA A 473 -0.75 -17.69 -8.65
C ALA A 473 -0.91 -16.91 -9.97
N LYS A 474 -1.21 -17.62 -11.06
CA LYS A 474 -1.58 -16.96 -12.34
C LYS A 474 -2.94 -16.28 -12.24
N THR A 475 -3.88 -16.91 -11.54
CA THR A 475 -5.21 -16.35 -11.29
C THR A 475 -5.17 -15.50 -10.03
N PRO A 476 -5.76 -14.28 -10.05
CA PRO A 476 -5.80 -13.42 -8.88
C PRO A 476 -6.51 -14.05 -7.68
N LEU A 477 -6.06 -13.71 -6.48
CA LEU A 477 -6.59 -14.19 -5.21
C LEU A 477 -6.59 -13.08 -4.15
N ALA A 478 -7.25 -13.33 -3.02
CA ALA A 478 -7.16 -12.48 -1.83
C ALA A 478 -6.64 -13.27 -0.63
N ALA A 479 -6.02 -12.58 0.31
CA ALA A 479 -5.58 -13.13 1.58
C ALA A 479 -5.91 -12.15 2.71
N TYR A 480 -6.43 -12.69 3.82
CA TYR A 480 -6.82 -11.96 5.01
C TYR A 480 -6.12 -12.58 6.21
N ALA A 481 -5.23 -11.82 6.84
CA ALA A 481 -4.43 -12.26 7.98
C ALA A 481 -5.06 -11.81 9.29
N TYR A 482 -5.13 -12.69 10.27
CA TYR A 482 -5.65 -12.37 11.60
C TYR A 482 -5.05 -13.29 12.66
N GLY A 483 -5.19 -12.90 13.92
CA GLY A 483 -4.69 -13.70 15.03
C GLY A 483 -5.37 -13.39 16.35
N PHE A 484 -5.19 -14.31 17.30
CA PHE A 484 -5.79 -14.24 18.61
C PHE A 484 -4.73 -14.38 19.70
N GLY A 485 -4.86 -13.55 20.72
CA GLY A 485 -4.12 -13.61 21.97
C GLY A 485 -5.01 -13.93 23.15
N THR A 486 -4.51 -13.71 24.36
CA THR A 486 -5.34 -13.67 25.58
C THR A 486 -5.87 -12.25 25.72
N ASN A 487 -7.18 -12.05 25.58
CA ASN A 487 -7.84 -10.75 25.59
C ASN A 487 -7.24 -9.77 24.56
N ASP A 488 -6.94 -10.27 23.36
CA ASP A 488 -6.38 -9.47 22.27
C ASP A 488 -6.62 -10.16 20.93
N ALA A 489 -6.82 -9.40 19.87
CA ALA A 489 -6.97 -9.92 18.52
C ALA A 489 -6.49 -8.87 17.52
N TYR A 490 -6.12 -9.29 16.32
CA TYR A 490 -5.87 -8.42 15.18
C TYR A 490 -6.47 -9.01 13.91
N GLY A 491 -6.86 -8.16 12.98
CA GLY A 491 -7.24 -8.55 11.63
C GLY A 491 -6.78 -7.49 10.64
N MET A 492 -6.20 -7.91 9.51
CA MET A 492 -5.78 -7.00 8.46
C MET A 492 -5.83 -7.68 7.09
N PRO A 493 -6.17 -6.98 6.02
CA PRO A 493 -5.97 -7.51 4.69
C PRO A 493 -4.47 -7.74 4.47
N ALA A 494 -4.10 -8.92 4.00
CA ALA A 494 -2.71 -9.18 3.60
C ALA A 494 -2.33 -8.35 2.36
N THR A 495 -3.33 -8.02 1.56
CA THR A 495 -3.23 -7.11 0.41
C THR A 495 -4.59 -6.55 0.04
N VAL A 496 -4.58 -5.38 -0.57
CA VAL A 496 -5.74 -4.80 -1.25
C VAL A 496 -5.31 -4.36 -2.65
N GLY A 497 -6.14 -4.59 -3.64
CA GLY A 497 -5.98 -3.96 -4.94
C GLY A 497 -6.44 -2.52 -4.86
N LEU A 498 -5.69 -1.62 -5.48
CA LEU A 498 -5.93 -0.18 -5.41
C LEU A 498 -6.01 0.45 -6.81
N LYS A 499 -6.36 -0.36 -7.81
CA LYS A 499 -6.59 0.11 -9.17
C LYS A 499 -7.79 1.03 -9.22
N ASN A 500 -7.74 2.03 -10.08
CA ASN A 500 -8.87 2.89 -10.33
C ASN A 500 -9.97 2.15 -11.13
N LEU A 501 -10.99 1.66 -10.45
CA LEU A 501 -12.12 0.98 -11.09
C LEU A 501 -13.15 1.96 -11.71
N GLY A 502 -13.01 3.25 -11.41
CA GLY A 502 -13.86 4.31 -11.99
C GLY A 502 -13.45 4.76 -13.39
N VAL A 503 -12.28 4.32 -13.88
CA VAL A 503 -11.71 4.69 -15.18
C VAL A 503 -11.30 3.42 -15.92
N VAL A 504 -11.75 3.28 -17.16
CA VAL A 504 -11.30 2.19 -18.04
C VAL A 504 -10.05 2.68 -18.78
N ASP A 505 -8.88 2.35 -18.26
CA ASP A 505 -7.59 2.66 -18.84
C ASP A 505 -6.79 1.36 -19.04
N THR A 506 -6.45 1.08 -20.30
CA THR A 506 -5.71 -0.12 -20.70
C THR A 506 -4.38 0.21 -21.37
N VAL A 507 -4.01 1.50 -21.39
CA VAL A 507 -2.81 1.98 -22.07
C VAL A 507 -1.76 2.31 -21.02
N LYS A 508 -0.62 1.64 -21.13
CA LYS A 508 0.51 1.85 -20.20
C LYS A 508 1.23 3.18 -20.45
N PRO A 509 1.86 3.77 -19.43
CA PRO A 509 2.71 4.95 -19.58
C PRO A 509 3.82 4.73 -20.62
N ARG A 510 4.17 5.78 -21.35
CA ARG A 510 5.22 5.74 -22.38
C ARG A 510 6.44 6.54 -21.96
N PRO A 511 7.52 5.88 -21.53
CA PRO A 511 8.79 6.51 -21.26
C PRO A 511 9.54 6.80 -22.55
N THR A 512 10.21 7.96 -22.59
CA THR A 512 11.21 8.34 -23.59
C THR A 512 12.48 8.74 -22.87
N TRP A 513 13.66 8.47 -23.44
CA TRP A 513 14.93 8.79 -22.77
C TRP A 513 16.11 8.88 -23.73
N THR A 514 17.16 9.51 -23.24
CA THR A 514 18.45 9.62 -23.93
C THR A 514 19.56 9.20 -22.96
N VAL A 515 20.43 8.32 -23.41
CA VAL A 515 21.62 7.88 -22.65
C VAL A 515 22.83 8.65 -23.15
N LYS A 516 23.60 9.26 -22.22
CA LYS A 516 24.86 9.96 -22.51
C LYS A 516 26.04 9.00 -22.46
N CYS A 517 27.20 9.44 -22.99
CA CYS A 517 28.40 8.60 -23.03
C CYS A 517 28.93 8.18 -21.65
N ASP A 518 28.68 8.98 -20.62
CA ASP A 518 29.01 8.67 -19.22
C ASP A 518 28.00 7.71 -18.53
N GLY A 519 27.01 7.23 -19.30
CA GLY A 519 25.94 6.38 -18.81
C GLY A 519 24.80 7.14 -18.12
N SER A 520 24.93 8.45 -17.89
CA SER A 520 23.82 9.23 -17.36
C SER A 520 22.66 9.25 -18.34
N THR A 521 21.45 9.23 -17.82
CA THR A 521 20.23 9.15 -18.63
C THR A 521 19.27 10.24 -18.19
N GLU A 522 18.67 10.91 -19.15
CA GLU A 522 17.58 11.84 -18.95
C GLU A 522 16.38 11.36 -19.72
N GLY A 523 15.22 11.37 -19.11
CA GLY A 523 14.00 10.87 -19.71
C GLY A 523 12.75 11.57 -19.24
N ARG A 524 11.67 11.30 -19.94
CA ARG A 524 10.32 11.74 -19.64
C ARG A 524 9.38 10.58 -19.76
N VAL A 525 8.42 10.47 -18.87
CA VAL A 525 7.32 9.50 -18.97
C VAL A 525 6.00 10.24 -19.02
N THR A 526 5.11 9.79 -19.87
CA THR A 526 3.75 10.35 -20.05
C THR A 526 2.73 9.23 -20.06
N ASP A 527 1.65 9.39 -19.32
CA ASP A 527 0.48 8.53 -19.42
C ASP A 527 -0.35 8.90 -20.65
N TYR A 528 -0.66 7.91 -21.48
CA TYR A 528 -1.34 8.06 -22.77
C TYR A 528 -2.72 7.38 -22.78
N PRO A 529 -3.56 7.73 -23.76
CA PRO A 529 -3.42 8.69 -24.85
C PRO A 529 -3.66 10.15 -24.45
N ASP A 530 -3.14 11.08 -25.27
CA ASP A 530 -3.19 12.54 -25.01
C ASP A 530 -4.59 13.09 -24.90
N ASP A 531 -5.50 12.64 -25.74
CA ASP A 531 -6.85 13.20 -25.92
C ASP A 531 -7.95 12.31 -25.34
N ASP A 532 -7.59 11.23 -24.63
CA ASP A 532 -8.57 10.32 -24.02
C ASP A 532 -8.86 10.72 -22.58
N TYR A 533 -10.14 10.93 -22.28
CA TYR A 533 -10.64 11.24 -20.93
C TYR A 533 -10.59 10.03 -19.98
N SER A 534 -10.32 8.82 -20.48
CA SER A 534 -10.32 7.58 -19.71
C SER A 534 -8.97 7.21 -19.11
N ARG A 535 -7.94 8.08 -19.18
CA ARG A 535 -6.63 7.85 -18.55
C ARG A 535 -6.67 7.90 -17.04
N SER A 536 -5.83 7.11 -16.39
CA SER A 536 -5.74 7.04 -14.93
C SER A 536 -4.62 7.89 -14.33
N ASN A 537 -3.76 8.48 -15.17
CA ASN A 537 -2.56 9.24 -14.83
C ASN A 537 -1.48 8.43 -14.10
N LEU A 538 -0.30 9.04 -13.89
CA LEU A 538 0.86 8.35 -13.30
C LEU A 538 0.56 7.87 -11.89
N GLY A 539 0.95 6.64 -11.64
CA GLY A 539 0.97 5.95 -10.38
C GLY A 539 2.40 5.76 -9.86
N LEU A 540 2.77 4.54 -9.44
CA LEU A 540 4.06 4.24 -8.84
C LEU A 540 5.20 4.30 -9.87
N ILE A 541 6.30 5.02 -9.51
CA ILE A 541 7.53 5.12 -10.30
C ILE A 541 8.69 4.72 -9.40
N TYR A 542 9.52 3.76 -9.83
CA TYR A 542 10.67 3.31 -9.04
C TYR A 542 11.72 2.59 -9.88
N MET A 543 12.91 2.45 -9.33
CA MET A 543 13.97 1.58 -9.84
C MET A 543 13.97 0.26 -9.05
N ASP A 544 13.90 -0.87 -9.74
CA ASP A 544 14.00 -2.19 -9.11
C ASP A 544 15.45 -2.48 -8.68
N LEU A 545 15.71 -2.50 -7.38
CA LEU A 545 17.06 -2.69 -6.83
C LEU A 545 17.58 -4.11 -6.99
N ASP A 546 16.71 -5.14 -7.05
CA ASP A 546 17.14 -6.52 -7.27
C ASP A 546 17.76 -6.73 -8.65
N SER A 547 17.24 -6.03 -9.65
CA SER A 547 17.67 -6.13 -11.04
C SER A 547 18.63 -5.01 -11.46
N SER A 548 18.85 -4.02 -10.60
CA SER A 548 19.68 -2.83 -10.86
C SER A 548 20.98 -2.88 -10.08
N LYS A 549 22.00 -2.25 -10.62
CA LYS A 549 23.29 -2.07 -9.94
C LYS A 549 24.00 -0.81 -10.43
N ASN A 550 24.70 -0.15 -9.57
CA ASN A 550 25.60 0.97 -9.86
C ASN A 550 24.92 2.17 -10.55
N TYR A 551 23.60 2.36 -10.34
CA TYR A 551 22.84 3.53 -10.75
C TYR A 551 22.14 4.18 -9.56
N GLU A 552 22.08 5.48 -9.57
CA GLU A 552 21.21 6.31 -8.76
C GLU A 552 20.05 6.79 -9.63
N PHE A 553 18.82 6.61 -9.16
CA PHE A 553 17.60 7.00 -9.85
C PHE A 553 16.97 8.21 -9.16
N SER A 554 16.54 9.18 -9.95
CA SER A 554 15.74 10.30 -9.47
C SER A 554 14.69 10.71 -10.50
N TYR A 555 13.59 11.22 -10.03
CA TYR A 555 12.61 11.92 -10.86
C TYR A 555 12.35 13.30 -10.24
N ASP A 556 11.86 14.23 -11.06
CA ASP A 556 11.83 15.66 -10.74
C ASP A 556 11.09 15.92 -9.41
N SER A 557 11.88 16.06 -8.34
CA SER A 557 11.38 16.41 -7.01
C SER A 557 11.00 17.90 -6.90
N ALA A 558 11.39 18.72 -7.84
CA ALA A 558 11.03 20.15 -7.86
C ALA A 558 9.57 20.36 -8.29
N LYS A 559 9.02 19.43 -9.08
CA LYS A 559 7.59 19.36 -9.39
C LYS A 559 7.01 18.21 -8.60
N THR A 560 6.35 18.51 -7.50
CA THR A 560 5.63 17.52 -6.70
C THR A 560 4.69 16.72 -7.58
N ILE A 561 4.97 15.43 -7.78
CA ILE A 561 4.04 14.54 -8.46
C ILE A 561 2.83 14.37 -7.56
N VAL A 562 1.66 14.78 -8.04
CA VAL A 562 0.39 14.44 -7.42
C VAL A 562 -0.14 13.20 -8.11
N TYR A 563 0.02 12.05 -7.49
CA TYR A 563 -0.40 10.77 -8.06
C TYR A 563 -1.89 10.75 -8.40
N GLY A 564 -2.20 10.31 -9.61
CA GLY A 564 -3.56 10.32 -10.15
C GLY A 564 -4.00 11.65 -10.80
N ASP A 565 -3.23 12.74 -10.62
CA ASP A 565 -3.44 14.03 -11.29
C ASP A 565 -2.32 14.32 -12.29
N THR A 566 -1.08 13.95 -11.95
CA THR A 566 0.09 14.21 -12.80
C THR A 566 0.14 13.20 -13.94
N ARG A 567 0.15 13.72 -15.14
CA ARG A 567 0.20 12.93 -16.36
C ARG A 567 1.62 12.65 -16.84
N THR A 568 2.52 13.61 -16.65
CA THR A 568 3.88 13.59 -17.21
C THR A 568 4.89 14.00 -16.15
N THR A 569 6.03 13.29 -16.11
CA THR A 569 7.17 13.69 -15.27
C THR A 569 8.49 13.40 -15.96
N ASP A 570 9.52 14.18 -15.61
CA ASP A 570 10.91 13.93 -16.02
C ASP A 570 11.59 13.01 -15.01
N TRP A 571 12.54 12.21 -15.49
CA TRP A 571 13.31 11.27 -14.66
C TRP A 571 14.76 11.20 -15.14
N SER A 572 15.66 10.75 -14.26
CA SER A 572 17.06 10.61 -14.59
C SER A 572 17.75 9.45 -13.89
N LEU A 573 18.82 8.96 -14.51
CA LEU A 573 19.75 8.00 -13.94
C LEU A 573 21.17 8.56 -13.97
N LYS A 574 21.92 8.33 -12.89
CA LYS A 574 23.33 8.67 -12.77
C LYS A 574 24.15 7.44 -12.40
N VAL A 575 25.22 7.16 -13.13
CA VAL A 575 26.16 6.09 -12.76
C VAL A 575 26.90 6.49 -11.49
N ILE A 576 26.87 5.62 -10.46
CA ILE A 576 27.50 5.89 -9.16
C ILE A 576 29.03 5.78 -9.28
N ASP A 577 29.52 4.71 -9.92
CA ASP A 577 30.94 4.44 -10.14
C ASP A 577 31.18 4.12 -11.62
N GLN A 578 31.73 5.08 -12.35
CA GLN A 578 31.97 4.98 -13.79
C GLN A 578 33.08 3.97 -14.15
N SER A 579 33.84 3.49 -13.16
CA SER A 579 34.83 2.42 -13.35
C SER A 579 34.21 1.03 -13.42
N LYS A 580 32.91 0.91 -13.22
CA LYS A 580 32.17 -0.35 -13.18
C LYS A 580 30.96 -0.32 -14.10
N ASP A 581 30.62 -1.48 -14.67
CA ASP A 581 29.38 -1.65 -15.40
C ASP A 581 28.18 -1.29 -14.53
N ALA A 582 27.20 -0.62 -15.13
CA ALA A 582 25.96 -0.26 -14.48
C ALA A 582 24.73 -0.80 -15.24
N ARG A 583 23.66 -1.05 -14.53
CA ARG A 583 22.38 -1.51 -15.07
C ARG A 583 21.24 -0.98 -14.23
N ALA A 584 20.21 -0.44 -14.86
CA ALA A 584 19.01 0.01 -14.18
C ALA A 584 17.75 -0.53 -14.84
N PHE A 585 16.85 -1.08 -14.03
CA PHE A 585 15.46 -1.36 -14.37
C PHE A 585 14.57 -0.29 -13.74
N VAL A 586 13.90 0.52 -14.55
CA VAL A 586 12.97 1.53 -14.06
C VAL A 586 11.56 1.16 -14.48
N VAL A 587 10.64 1.13 -13.51
CA VAL A 587 9.23 0.79 -13.71
C VAL A 587 8.40 2.06 -13.60
N PHE A 588 7.47 2.22 -14.53
CA PHE A 588 6.51 3.31 -14.59
C PHE A 588 5.11 2.70 -14.66
N SER A 589 4.32 2.92 -13.62
CA SER A 589 2.93 2.44 -13.54
C SER A 589 1.96 3.59 -13.64
N ASP A 590 0.78 3.35 -14.23
CA ASP A 590 -0.39 4.21 -14.06
C ASP A 590 -1.27 3.74 -12.88
N ARG A 591 -2.36 4.44 -12.60
CA ARG A 591 -3.27 4.08 -11.51
C ARG A 591 -4.29 2.98 -11.87
N SER A 592 -4.35 2.56 -13.10
CA SER A 592 -5.10 1.37 -13.54
C SER A 592 -4.24 0.10 -13.49
N GLY A 593 -2.96 0.24 -13.17
CA GLY A 593 -2.02 -0.87 -13.02
C GLY A 593 -1.44 -1.34 -14.36
N ASN A 594 -1.37 -0.46 -15.36
CA ASN A 594 -0.62 -0.75 -16.58
C ASN A 594 0.83 -0.28 -16.39
N ASP A 595 1.78 -1.17 -16.64
CA ASP A 595 3.19 -0.96 -16.34
C ASP A 595 4.05 -0.92 -17.60
N SER A 596 5.03 0.00 -17.63
CA SER A 596 6.13 0.04 -18.58
C SER A 596 7.45 -0.08 -17.85
N THR A 597 8.40 -0.80 -18.43
CA THR A 597 9.75 -0.98 -17.86
C THR A 597 10.80 -0.53 -18.85
N VAL A 598 11.78 0.23 -18.36
CA VAL A 598 12.96 0.67 -19.10
C VAL A 598 14.19 -0.04 -18.56
N LEU A 599 14.98 -0.63 -19.45
CA LEU A 599 16.31 -1.13 -19.14
C LEU A 599 17.37 -0.17 -19.68
N VAL A 600 18.22 0.35 -18.80
CA VAL A 600 19.40 1.13 -19.17
C VAL A 600 20.65 0.38 -18.73
N GLU A 601 21.61 0.26 -19.64
CA GLU A 601 22.91 -0.37 -19.36
C GLU A 601 24.05 0.59 -19.70
N TYR A 602 25.04 0.66 -18.83
CA TYR A 602 26.31 1.31 -19.06
C TYR A 602 27.42 0.28 -19.00
N LYS A 603 28.26 0.24 -20.01
CA LYS A 603 29.44 -0.59 -20.04
C LYS A 603 30.67 0.24 -19.82
N THR A 604 31.46 -0.13 -18.85
CA THR A 604 32.72 0.53 -18.53
C THR A 604 33.63 0.53 -19.75
N PRO A 605 34.17 1.69 -20.11
CA PRO A 605 35.12 1.77 -21.21
C PRO A 605 36.38 0.96 -20.93
N LYS A 606 36.73 0.13 -21.85
CA LYS A 606 37.98 -0.63 -21.84
C LYS A 606 38.87 -0.18 -23.00
N LEU A 607 39.56 0.93 -22.77
CA LEU A 607 40.57 1.41 -23.70
C LEU A 607 41.91 0.82 -23.31
N VAL A 608 42.53 0.10 -24.22
CA VAL A 608 43.89 -0.40 -24.06
C VAL A 608 44.81 0.39 -24.98
N MET A 609 45.73 1.08 -24.39
CA MET A 609 46.82 1.76 -25.08
C MET A 609 48.02 0.81 -25.18
N PHE A 610 48.49 0.53 -26.40
CA PHE A 610 49.64 -0.31 -26.63
C PHE A 610 50.88 0.51 -26.90
N PRO A 611 52.04 -0.06 -26.53
CA PRO A 611 52.44 -0.61 -25.23
C PRO A 611 53.50 0.23 -24.52
N GLU A 612 53.81 1.45 -24.99
CA GLU A 612 54.87 2.29 -24.42
C GLU A 612 54.31 3.54 -23.79
N ASN A 613 54.55 3.68 -22.48
CA ASN A 613 54.14 4.90 -21.72
C ASN A 613 55.00 6.13 -22.09
N THR A 614 55.99 5.97 -22.92
CA THR A 614 56.93 7.01 -23.31
C THR A 614 57.32 6.83 -24.78
N TYR A 615 57.07 7.87 -25.58
CA TYR A 615 57.45 7.89 -26.98
C TYR A 615 58.67 8.83 -27.12
N ASN A 616 59.81 8.22 -27.50
CA ASN A 616 61.05 8.98 -27.73
C ASN A 616 61.12 9.37 -29.20
N PHE A 617 61.00 10.66 -29.48
CA PHE A 617 61.15 11.21 -30.83
C PHE A 617 62.59 11.27 -31.32
N GLY A 618 63.57 11.00 -30.47
CA GLY A 618 64.99 11.19 -30.77
C GLY A 618 65.38 12.66 -30.87
N LEU A 619 66.57 12.92 -31.38
CA LEU A 619 66.99 14.31 -31.64
C LEU A 619 66.41 14.79 -32.97
N LEU A 620 65.61 15.83 -32.92
CA LEU A 620 65.02 16.53 -34.10
C LEU A 620 65.79 17.79 -34.37
N LYS A 621 66.16 18.04 -35.64
CA LYS A 621 66.71 19.32 -36.11
C LYS A 621 65.57 20.34 -36.19
N LYS A 622 65.94 21.62 -36.09
CA LYS A 622 64.95 22.72 -36.22
C LYS A 622 64.26 22.62 -37.60
N GLY A 623 62.93 22.46 -37.58
CA GLY A 623 62.08 22.31 -38.76
C GLY A 623 61.81 20.84 -39.19
N GLU A 624 62.39 19.84 -38.52
CA GLU A 624 62.02 18.44 -38.72
C GLU A 624 60.75 18.10 -37.94
N THR A 625 59.89 17.32 -38.57
CA THR A 625 58.69 16.75 -37.93
C THR A 625 58.77 15.21 -37.96
N LYS A 626 58.43 14.59 -36.85
CA LYS A 626 58.31 13.14 -36.76
C LYS A 626 56.92 12.79 -36.23
N ALA A 627 56.22 11.93 -36.95
CA ALA A 627 54.92 11.44 -36.57
C ALA A 627 55.04 10.07 -35.92
N ILE A 628 54.34 9.88 -34.82
CA ILE A 628 54.19 8.56 -34.16
C ILE A 628 52.72 8.20 -34.23
N LYS A 629 52.43 6.97 -34.65
CA LYS A 629 51.07 6.44 -34.66
C LYS A 629 50.79 5.75 -33.32
N ILE A 630 49.83 6.30 -32.55
CA ILE A 630 49.35 5.70 -31.32
C ILE A 630 48.07 4.92 -31.69
N ILE A 631 48.05 3.64 -31.37
CA ILE A 631 46.88 2.79 -31.58
C ILE A 631 46.13 2.67 -30.26
N LEU A 632 44.89 3.11 -30.26
CA LEU A 632 43.96 2.90 -29.16
C LEU A 632 42.99 1.81 -29.55
N ASN A 633 42.96 0.72 -28.81
CA ASN A 633 42.02 -0.36 -29.02
C ASN A 633 40.88 -0.26 -28.00
N ASN A 634 39.65 -0.06 -28.47
CA ASN A 634 38.46 -0.20 -27.66
C ASN A 634 38.15 -1.71 -27.54
N THR A 635 38.40 -2.27 -26.35
CA THR A 635 38.05 -3.65 -26.03
C THR A 635 36.69 -3.80 -25.36
N SER A 636 35.94 -2.69 -25.22
CA SER A 636 34.58 -2.73 -24.76
C SER A 636 33.60 -2.99 -25.91
N THR A 637 32.36 -3.36 -25.56
CA THR A 637 31.27 -3.56 -26.51
C THR A 637 30.60 -2.25 -26.95
N SER A 638 30.98 -1.11 -26.34
CA SER A 638 30.40 0.21 -26.59
C SER A 638 31.36 1.10 -27.41
N PRO A 639 30.86 1.90 -28.36
CA PRO A 639 31.68 2.87 -29.08
C PRO A 639 32.18 3.97 -28.15
N TYR A 640 33.38 4.49 -28.40
CA TYR A 640 34.03 5.57 -27.68
C TYR A 640 34.32 6.76 -28.56
N THR A 641 33.99 7.95 -28.09
CA THR A 641 34.43 9.19 -28.70
C THR A 641 35.59 9.75 -27.89
N ILE A 642 36.75 9.91 -28.53
CA ILE A 642 37.92 10.58 -27.94
C ILE A 642 37.83 12.05 -28.32
N THR A 643 37.68 12.92 -27.33
CA THR A 643 37.68 14.38 -27.49
C THR A 643 39.05 14.95 -27.20
#